data_1da061cd4ca8488493a0952efd04f22f
#
_entry.id   1da061cd4ca8488493a0952efd04f22f
#
_cell.length_a   1.000
_cell.length_b   1.000
_cell.length_c   1.000
_cell.angle_alpha   90.00
_cell.angle_beta   90.00
_cell.angle_gamma   90.00
#
_symmetry.space_group_name_H-M   'P 1'
#
loop_
_entity.id
_entity.type
_entity.pdbx_description
1 polymer ?
#
loop_
_entity_poly.entity_id
_entity_poly.type
_entity_poly.pdbx_seq_one_letter_code
_entity_poly.pdbx_strand_id
1 'polypeptide(L)'
;MKNKYKIAMCVFYLVIGLAASVILTNLVNSAFMHIPLDLSPDPFVWISGVFANGQSIKLFGIFMILVLLLCVMYFFCSQKPYEADLITVTPKIKIPAPSGQAQHGSASFMTEEQKRRKFNGLVLSSSSPEVKKLLDEGERRAAAVDGGQTYTPNKLNIENLFDEAGIVVGKRDSAGKEYITCLTDDVHTLTIGATGGGKSRREVLQTICMLALAGEGIVVSDPKGELYHYTHTFLESVGYTVHVVDFNQPYRSDRYNPLQRIIDDVLNDDLTSASEHAWDIVNILVEKNEKSEPIWSNGEMAVIVASILAVVYDNRDDPQYQNLTNVYEFISNMSKPSPGEKEIRYTKYLRTLPDNHPARQTMAIAQVAPDKMGASFYTQALTTLRLFANPNTYRITSASDFNMTCFGTEPKHALFFILPDERRTFYPIVTILVVQQYEQLVVAAKQSGNRLKYRVNYVLDEFGNFSKINEFETKLTVARGYGIRWNLFLQSFSQLTLVYGKEIADIAKGNCRYWLYLQTNDMETNKEISEMLGKYTTSTYSLGSSMQKYSTPSSSANISLSERSLLTPDEIRSFERPYALLISPDPPAVMRSPDISEWLFNRMLGLGSKQHKLAYASITLDDAFVVHGLSIINGREGLFVSMPQQSYVDSEGEKKYSDTAFPLSKDLRDSISSVVIKAYRQKIRENAAENTATNTAPDYGNAPTPTDADAPPENSDYDMPEPF
;
A
#
# COMPACT_ATOMS: atom_id res chain seq x y z
N MET A 1 -30.76 1.73 -25.79
CA MET A 1 -29.94 1.55 -27.00
C MET A 1 -30.21 0.22 -27.72
N LYS A 2 -30.34 -0.93 -27.00
CA LYS A 2 -30.49 -2.28 -27.60
C LYS A 2 -31.64 -2.40 -28.62
N ASN A 3 -32.80 -1.74 -28.40
CA ASN A 3 -33.92 -1.78 -29.31
C ASN A 3 -33.74 -0.94 -30.59
N LYS A 4 -32.95 0.11 -30.57
CA LYS A 4 -32.69 0.96 -31.76
C LYS A 4 -31.92 0.18 -32.85
N TYR A 5 -30.97 -0.67 -32.47
CA TYR A 5 -30.20 -1.52 -33.38
C TYR A 5 -31.10 -2.61 -34.03
N LYS A 6 -31.97 -3.24 -33.22
CA LYS A 6 -32.90 -4.25 -33.76
C LYS A 6 -33.88 -3.63 -34.77
N ILE A 7 -34.39 -2.45 -34.42
CA ILE A 7 -35.31 -1.71 -35.35
C ILE A 7 -34.54 -1.32 -36.61
N ALA A 8 -33.31 -0.81 -36.51
CA ALA A 8 -32.52 -0.48 -37.70
C ALA A 8 -32.25 -1.71 -38.60
N MET A 9 -31.94 -2.87 -37.99
CA MET A 9 -31.74 -4.12 -38.72
C MET A 9 -33.05 -4.63 -39.34
N CYS A 10 -34.18 -4.53 -38.65
CA CYS A 10 -35.50 -4.87 -39.25
C CYS A 10 -35.84 -3.97 -40.43
N VAL A 11 -35.58 -2.65 -40.32
CA VAL A 11 -35.76 -1.70 -41.44
C VAL A 11 -34.85 -2.08 -42.62
N PHE A 12 -33.59 -2.42 -42.36
CA PHE A 12 -32.64 -2.86 -43.38
C PHE A 12 -33.13 -4.15 -44.11
N TYR A 13 -33.57 -5.16 -43.35
CA TYR A 13 -34.14 -6.38 -43.93
C TYR A 13 -35.44 -6.13 -44.65
N LEU A 14 -36.25 -5.17 -44.25
CA LEU A 14 -37.49 -4.78 -44.89
C LEU A 14 -37.21 -4.14 -46.26
N VAL A 15 -36.18 -3.28 -46.33
CA VAL A 15 -35.77 -2.66 -47.62
C VAL A 15 -35.22 -3.72 -48.59
N ILE A 16 -34.32 -4.61 -48.10
CA ILE A 16 -33.81 -5.71 -48.94
C ILE A 16 -34.95 -6.66 -49.35
N GLY A 17 -35.85 -6.99 -48.41
CA GLY A 17 -36.99 -7.85 -48.65
C GLY A 17 -37.98 -7.27 -49.67
N LEU A 18 -38.16 -5.96 -49.66
CA LEU A 18 -38.98 -5.26 -50.66
C LEU A 18 -38.39 -5.42 -52.08
N ALA A 19 -37.07 -5.15 -52.21
CA ALA A 19 -36.37 -5.33 -53.49
C ALA A 19 -36.46 -6.80 -53.99
N ALA A 20 -36.18 -7.75 -53.05
CA ALA A 20 -36.25 -9.17 -53.33
C ALA A 20 -37.67 -9.60 -53.73
N SER A 21 -38.73 -9.07 -53.10
CA SER A 21 -40.15 -9.37 -53.43
C SER A 21 -40.54 -8.88 -54.81
N VAL A 22 -40.05 -7.71 -55.22
CA VAL A 22 -40.25 -7.19 -56.59
C VAL A 22 -39.61 -8.12 -57.63
N ILE A 23 -38.33 -8.50 -57.38
CA ILE A 23 -37.61 -9.42 -58.32
C ILE A 23 -38.29 -10.79 -58.39
N LEU A 24 -38.67 -11.37 -57.24
CA LEU A 24 -39.27 -12.68 -57.13
C LEU A 24 -40.63 -12.68 -57.84
N THR A 25 -41.44 -11.62 -57.70
CA THR A 25 -42.71 -11.48 -58.34
C THR A 25 -42.57 -11.49 -59.86
N ASN A 26 -41.60 -10.75 -60.40
CA ASN A 26 -41.38 -10.74 -61.90
C ASN A 26 -40.81 -12.08 -62.36
N LEU A 27 -39.96 -12.77 -61.65
CA LEU A 27 -39.49 -14.10 -62.01
C LEU A 27 -40.63 -15.15 -62.05
N VAL A 28 -41.49 -15.13 -61.00
CA VAL A 28 -42.64 -16.04 -60.96
C VAL A 28 -43.65 -15.72 -62.07
N ASN A 29 -43.87 -14.43 -62.35
CA ASN A 29 -44.74 -14.02 -63.51
C ASN A 29 -44.17 -14.51 -64.83
N SER A 30 -42.84 -14.44 -65.03
CA SER A 30 -42.21 -14.95 -66.22
C SER A 30 -42.32 -16.48 -66.36
N ALA A 31 -42.07 -17.20 -65.25
CA ALA A 31 -42.06 -18.66 -65.26
C ALA A 31 -43.41 -19.31 -65.35
N PHE A 32 -44.44 -18.74 -64.74
CA PHE A 32 -45.79 -19.36 -64.66
C PHE A 32 -46.86 -18.66 -65.43
N MET A 33 -46.71 -17.34 -65.71
CA MET A 33 -47.73 -16.58 -66.46
C MET A 33 -47.29 -16.22 -67.89
N HIS A 34 -46.10 -16.72 -68.31
CA HIS A 34 -45.54 -16.49 -69.66
C HIS A 34 -45.37 -14.99 -70.00
N ILE A 35 -45.29 -14.10 -69.02
CA ILE A 35 -45.00 -12.68 -69.22
C ILE A 35 -43.47 -12.54 -69.46
N PRO A 36 -43.05 -11.91 -70.58
CA PRO A 36 -41.63 -11.81 -70.89
C PRO A 36 -40.89 -11.03 -69.74
N LEU A 37 -39.75 -11.62 -69.24
CA LEU A 37 -38.95 -11.01 -68.28
C LEU A 37 -38.07 -9.93 -68.94
N ASP A 38 -38.32 -8.67 -68.61
CA ASP A 38 -37.49 -7.58 -69.06
C ASP A 38 -36.25 -7.44 -68.10
N LEU A 39 -35.06 -7.74 -68.62
CA LEU A 39 -33.83 -7.68 -67.89
C LEU A 39 -33.18 -6.28 -67.89
N SER A 40 -33.94 -5.24 -68.14
CA SER A 40 -33.46 -3.86 -68.06
C SER A 40 -32.89 -3.53 -66.68
N PRO A 41 -31.80 -2.82 -66.62
CA PRO A 41 -31.24 -2.35 -65.34
C PRO A 41 -32.06 -1.25 -64.67
N ASP A 42 -33.13 -0.78 -65.32
CA ASP A 42 -34.00 0.26 -64.77
C ASP A 42 -34.95 -0.29 -63.70
N PRO A 43 -34.84 0.17 -62.41
CA PRO A 43 -35.72 -0.26 -61.33
C PRO A 43 -37.20 -0.01 -61.55
N PHE A 44 -37.56 1.02 -62.34
CA PHE A 44 -38.95 1.33 -62.65
C PHE A 44 -39.65 0.26 -63.53
N VAL A 45 -38.87 -0.40 -64.39
CA VAL A 45 -39.38 -1.52 -65.19
C VAL A 45 -39.74 -2.70 -64.29
N TRP A 46 -38.95 -3.03 -63.33
CA TRP A 46 -39.23 -4.09 -62.36
C TRP A 46 -40.42 -3.78 -61.46
N ILE A 47 -40.57 -2.55 -61.02
CA ILE A 47 -41.70 -2.09 -60.22
C ILE A 47 -43.01 -2.11 -61.07
N SER A 48 -42.97 -1.65 -62.31
CA SER A 48 -44.14 -1.68 -63.20
C SER A 48 -44.66 -3.10 -63.49
N GLY A 49 -43.76 -4.09 -63.55
CA GLY A 49 -44.09 -5.51 -63.67
C GLY A 49 -44.92 -6.07 -62.52
N VAL A 50 -44.74 -5.54 -61.32
CA VAL A 50 -45.61 -5.92 -60.19
C VAL A 50 -47.04 -5.43 -60.32
N PHE A 51 -47.22 -4.31 -60.95
CA PHE A 51 -48.56 -3.70 -61.18
C PHE A 51 -49.18 -4.10 -62.52
N ALA A 52 -48.54 -4.98 -63.31
CA ALA A 52 -49.00 -5.37 -64.62
C ALA A 52 -50.41 -6.06 -64.65
N ASN A 53 -50.74 -6.80 -63.60
CA ASN A 53 -52.05 -7.42 -63.46
C ASN A 53 -52.40 -7.68 -61.96
N GLY A 54 -53.68 -7.96 -61.66
CA GLY A 54 -54.18 -8.16 -60.29
C GLY A 54 -53.59 -9.42 -59.58
N GLN A 55 -53.06 -10.40 -60.32
CA GLN A 55 -52.43 -11.60 -59.75
C GLN A 55 -51.00 -11.31 -59.32
N SER A 56 -50.27 -10.48 -60.07
CA SER A 56 -48.92 -10.01 -59.70
C SER A 56 -48.96 -9.21 -58.42
N ILE A 57 -49.96 -8.37 -58.25
CA ILE A 57 -50.10 -7.59 -56.96
C ILE A 57 -50.35 -8.53 -55.77
N LYS A 58 -51.22 -9.57 -55.97
CA LYS A 58 -51.45 -10.55 -54.89
C LYS A 58 -50.18 -11.34 -54.55
N LEU A 59 -49.42 -11.75 -55.55
CA LEU A 59 -48.16 -12.48 -55.38
C LEU A 59 -47.10 -11.63 -54.62
N PHE A 60 -46.94 -10.36 -55.01
CA PHE A 60 -46.12 -9.41 -54.32
C PHE A 60 -46.52 -9.23 -52.84
N GLY A 61 -47.89 -9.13 -52.62
CA GLY A 61 -48.43 -9.04 -51.26
C GLY A 61 -48.08 -10.27 -50.41
N ILE A 62 -48.13 -11.48 -51.01
CA ILE A 62 -47.73 -12.72 -50.30
C ILE A 62 -46.23 -12.67 -49.90
N PHE A 63 -45.33 -12.27 -50.81
CA PHE A 63 -43.92 -12.16 -50.52
C PHE A 63 -43.66 -11.09 -49.48
N MET A 64 -44.32 -9.95 -49.50
CA MET A 64 -44.22 -8.91 -48.50
C MET A 64 -44.69 -9.37 -47.11
N ILE A 65 -45.79 -10.14 -47.05
CA ILE A 65 -46.26 -10.75 -45.80
C ILE A 65 -45.19 -11.72 -45.25
N LEU A 66 -44.58 -12.53 -46.12
CA LEU A 66 -43.51 -13.45 -45.73
C LEU A 66 -42.30 -12.69 -45.16
N VAL A 67 -41.85 -11.61 -45.81
CA VAL A 67 -40.76 -10.74 -45.35
C VAL A 67 -41.10 -10.12 -43.99
N LEU A 68 -42.32 -9.65 -43.82
CA LEU A 68 -42.80 -9.06 -42.58
C LEU A 68 -42.84 -10.08 -41.45
N LEU A 69 -43.30 -11.32 -41.74
CA LEU A 69 -43.23 -12.43 -40.77
C LEU A 69 -41.79 -12.79 -40.39
N LEU A 70 -40.86 -12.81 -41.34
CA LEU A 70 -39.45 -13.04 -41.06
C LEU A 70 -38.83 -11.91 -40.20
N CYS A 71 -39.18 -10.65 -40.46
CA CYS A 71 -38.75 -9.53 -39.63
C CYS A 71 -39.30 -9.61 -38.20
N VAL A 72 -40.61 -9.96 -38.07
CA VAL A 72 -41.24 -10.18 -36.75
C VAL A 72 -40.57 -11.35 -36.04
N MET A 73 -40.33 -12.46 -36.71
CA MET A 73 -39.64 -13.61 -36.16
C MET A 73 -38.22 -13.25 -35.74
N TYR A 74 -37.48 -12.52 -36.57
CA TYR A 74 -36.14 -12.01 -36.19
C TYR A 74 -36.18 -11.11 -34.97
N PHE A 75 -37.13 -10.17 -34.90
CA PHE A 75 -37.26 -9.25 -33.77
C PHE A 75 -37.55 -9.99 -32.46
N PHE A 76 -38.41 -11.00 -32.46
CA PHE A 76 -38.77 -11.78 -31.29
C PHE A 76 -37.79 -12.92 -30.98
N CYS A 77 -37.25 -13.62 -31.99
CA CYS A 77 -36.35 -14.76 -31.81
C CYS A 77 -34.88 -14.35 -31.58
N SER A 78 -34.46 -13.17 -32.02
CA SER A 78 -33.10 -12.66 -31.74
C SER A 78 -32.98 -12.16 -30.30
N GLN A 79 -33.25 -13.01 -29.33
CA GLN A 79 -32.94 -12.70 -27.95
C GLN A 79 -31.43 -12.80 -27.80
N LYS A 80 -30.76 -11.66 -27.51
CA LYS A 80 -29.37 -11.71 -27.08
C LYS A 80 -29.29 -12.46 -25.76
N PRO A 81 -28.24 -13.27 -25.55
CA PRO A 81 -27.99 -13.85 -24.26
C PRO A 81 -27.97 -12.74 -23.22
N TYR A 82 -28.43 -13.02 -22.00
CA TYR A 82 -28.42 -12.10 -20.88
C TYR A 82 -26.98 -11.64 -20.64
N GLU A 83 -26.76 -10.35 -20.74
CA GLU A 83 -25.51 -9.74 -20.30
C GLU A 83 -25.77 -9.07 -18.95
N ALA A 84 -25.07 -9.49 -17.91
CA ALA A 84 -25.15 -8.84 -16.61
C ALA A 84 -24.65 -7.39 -16.74
N ASP A 85 -25.40 -6.46 -16.17
CA ASP A 85 -24.88 -5.09 -16.01
C ASP A 85 -23.71 -5.13 -15.03
N LEU A 86 -22.56 -4.56 -15.44
CA LEU A 86 -21.34 -4.57 -14.66
C LEU A 86 -21.04 -3.18 -14.12
N ILE A 87 -20.62 -3.13 -12.84
CA ILE A 87 -20.08 -1.93 -12.21
C ILE A 87 -18.54 -2.05 -12.22
N THR A 88 -17.87 -1.05 -12.76
CA THR A 88 -16.40 -0.97 -12.73
C THR A 88 -15.94 -0.48 -11.37
N VAL A 89 -15.21 -1.31 -10.64
CA VAL A 89 -14.60 -1.01 -9.34
C VAL A 89 -13.21 -0.41 -9.56
N THR A 90 -12.40 -1.10 -10.36
CA THR A 90 -11.13 -0.62 -10.92
C THR A 90 -11.10 -0.96 -12.41
N PRO A 91 -10.18 -0.46 -13.21
CA PRO A 91 -10.08 -0.82 -14.63
C PRO A 91 -10.09 -2.33 -14.90
N LYS A 92 -9.46 -3.13 -14.02
CA LYS A 92 -9.43 -4.60 -14.14
C LYS A 92 -10.61 -5.31 -13.47
N ILE A 93 -11.17 -4.72 -12.39
CA ILE A 93 -12.18 -5.38 -11.58
C ILE A 93 -13.56 -4.82 -11.93
N LYS A 94 -14.41 -5.70 -12.48
CA LYS A 94 -15.81 -5.39 -12.78
C LYS A 94 -16.70 -6.41 -12.07
N ILE A 95 -17.68 -5.92 -11.32
CA ILE A 95 -18.62 -6.74 -10.55
C ILE A 95 -20.03 -6.64 -11.12
N PRO A 96 -20.88 -7.69 -11.03
CA PRO A 96 -22.28 -7.60 -11.41
C PRO A 96 -23.01 -6.50 -10.62
N ALA A 97 -23.92 -5.79 -11.30
CA ALA A 97 -24.75 -4.78 -10.65
C ALA A 97 -25.68 -5.42 -9.60
N PRO A 98 -25.97 -4.73 -8.49
CA PRO A 98 -26.98 -5.17 -7.53
C PRO A 98 -28.36 -5.30 -8.20
N SER A 99 -29.13 -6.31 -7.81
CA SER A 99 -30.49 -6.53 -8.33
C SER A 99 -31.52 -5.49 -7.86
N GLY A 100 -31.14 -4.58 -6.96
CA GLY A 100 -32.07 -3.63 -6.33
C GLY A 100 -32.89 -4.22 -5.18
N GLN A 101 -32.75 -5.51 -4.87
CA GLN A 101 -33.37 -6.21 -3.76
C GLN A 101 -32.28 -6.68 -2.78
N ALA A 102 -32.49 -6.50 -1.50
CA ALA A 102 -31.49 -6.79 -0.46
C ALA A 102 -31.71 -8.14 0.25
N GLN A 103 -32.30 -9.15 -0.42
CA GLN A 103 -32.67 -10.43 0.20
C GLN A 103 -31.48 -11.21 0.74
N HIS A 104 -30.31 -11.10 0.08
CA HIS A 104 -29.07 -11.79 0.44
C HIS A 104 -27.95 -10.83 0.86
N GLY A 105 -28.28 -9.58 1.15
CA GLY A 105 -27.34 -8.54 1.56
C GLY A 105 -27.41 -7.29 0.68
N SER A 106 -26.87 -6.18 1.23
CA SER A 106 -26.91 -4.84 0.64
C SER A 106 -25.54 -4.15 0.61
N ALA A 107 -24.45 -4.91 0.70
CA ALA A 107 -23.11 -4.35 0.67
C ALA A 107 -22.86 -3.56 -0.63
N SER A 108 -22.26 -2.39 -0.50
CA SER A 108 -21.98 -1.50 -1.63
C SER A 108 -20.74 -0.65 -1.34
N PHE A 109 -20.07 -0.17 -2.38
CA PHE A 109 -18.99 0.80 -2.23
C PHE A 109 -19.52 2.20 -1.97
N MET A 110 -18.71 3.01 -1.26
CA MET A 110 -18.97 4.45 -1.15
C MET A 110 -18.99 5.10 -2.53
N THR A 111 -20.00 5.94 -2.76
CA THR A 111 -20.04 6.84 -3.91
C THR A 111 -19.02 7.96 -3.76
N GLU A 112 -18.64 8.62 -4.85
CA GLU A 112 -17.74 9.77 -4.81
C GLU A 112 -18.28 10.92 -3.94
N GLU A 113 -19.60 11.08 -3.89
CA GLU A 113 -20.25 12.08 -3.03
C GLU A 113 -20.12 11.72 -1.54
N GLN A 114 -20.33 10.45 -1.19
CA GLN A 114 -20.15 9.97 0.19
C GLN A 114 -18.68 10.11 0.64
N LYS A 115 -17.71 9.77 -0.23
CA LYS A 115 -16.29 9.97 0.04
C LYS A 115 -15.97 11.43 0.33
N ARG A 116 -16.50 12.37 -0.49
CA ARG A 116 -16.28 13.81 -0.31
C ARG A 116 -16.90 14.34 0.99
N ARG A 117 -18.05 13.82 1.40
CA ARG A 117 -18.71 14.23 2.66
C ARG A 117 -17.97 13.68 3.88
N LYS A 118 -17.46 12.45 3.80
CA LYS A 118 -16.83 11.79 4.93
C LYS A 118 -15.37 12.19 5.12
N PHE A 119 -14.62 12.28 4.05
CA PHE A 119 -13.21 12.58 4.07
C PHE A 119 -12.99 14.01 3.59
N ASN A 120 -12.84 14.93 4.53
CA ASN A 120 -12.43 16.29 4.22
C ASN A 120 -11.03 16.24 3.61
N GLY A 121 -10.94 16.51 2.29
CA GLY A 121 -9.65 16.55 1.63
C GLY A 121 -8.86 17.77 2.09
N LEU A 122 -7.68 17.56 2.65
CA LEU A 122 -6.72 18.63 2.90
C LEU A 122 -6.17 19.11 1.55
N VAL A 123 -6.08 20.43 1.35
CA VAL A 123 -5.78 20.99 0.02
C VAL A 123 -4.36 21.53 -0.01
N LEU A 124 -3.54 20.96 -0.89
CA LEU A 124 -2.24 21.54 -1.26
C LEU A 124 -2.35 22.26 -2.61
N SER A 125 -1.90 23.51 -2.64
CA SER A 125 -1.85 24.30 -3.88
C SER A 125 -0.44 24.77 -4.15
N SER A 126 0.09 24.46 -5.32
CA SER A 126 1.41 24.94 -5.74
C SER A 126 1.50 26.48 -5.86
N SER A 127 0.36 27.17 -5.85
CA SER A 127 0.29 28.63 -5.88
C SER A 127 0.33 29.28 -4.49
N SER A 128 0.18 28.49 -3.39
CA SER A 128 0.30 29.02 -2.04
C SER A 128 1.75 29.43 -1.75
N PRO A 129 1.97 30.58 -1.08
CA PRO A 129 3.33 31.06 -0.79
C PRO A 129 4.15 30.07 0.03
N GLU A 130 3.53 29.40 1.02
CA GLU A 130 4.19 28.44 1.90
C GLU A 130 4.59 27.19 1.13
N VAL A 131 3.67 26.63 0.33
CA VAL A 131 3.94 25.48 -0.54
C VAL A 131 5.03 25.81 -1.56
N LYS A 132 5.03 27.04 -2.11
CA LYS A 132 6.08 27.47 -3.03
C LYS A 132 7.46 27.48 -2.38
N LYS A 133 7.60 27.99 -1.15
CA LYS A 133 8.87 27.94 -0.39
C LYS A 133 9.36 26.50 -0.22
N LEU A 134 8.45 25.55 0.06
CA LEU A 134 8.79 24.12 0.19
C LEU A 134 9.23 23.51 -1.15
N LEU A 135 8.58 23.88 -2.24
CA LEU A 135 8.95 23.41 -3.58
C LEU A 135 10.32 23.98 -4.00
N ASP A 136 10.59 25.27 -3.78
CA ASP A 136 11.86 25.91 -4.08
C ASP A 136 13.01 25.25 -3.28
N GLU A 137 12.78 24.91 -2.00
CA GLU A 137 13.76 24.22 -1.15
C GLU A 137 14.00 22.78 -1.62
N GLY A 138 12.95 22.07 -2.01
CA GLY A 138 13.07 20.72 -2.60
C GLY A 138 13.83 20.72 -3.92
N GLU A 139 13.61 21.72 -4.78
CA GLU A 139 14.37 21.88 -6.02
C GLU A 139 15.85 22.21 -5.76
N ARG A 140 16.14 23.03 -4.74
CA ARG A 140 17.52 23.31 -4.30
C ARG A 140 18.21 22.02 -3.80
N ARG A 141 17.50 21.18 -3.03
CA ARG A 141 18.00 19.87 -2.60
C ARG A 141 18.30 18.96 -3.78
N ALA A 142 17.34 18.82 -4.71
CA ALA A 142 17.53 17.99 -5.90
C ALA A 142 18.74 18.41 -6.71
N ALA A 143 18.93 19.72 -6.91
CA ALA A 143 20.07 20.28 -7.64
C ALA A 143 21.41 19.99 -6.93
N ALA A 144 21.47 20.06 -5.61
CA ALA A 144 22.67 19.75 -4.83
C ALA A 144 23.05 18.26 -4.93
N VAL A 145 22.05 17.37 -4.76
CA VAL A 145 22.25 15.92 -4.88
C VAL A 145 22.73 15.53 -6.28
N ASP A 146 22.10 16.08 -7.33
CA ASP A 146 22.51 15.84 -8.72
C ASP A 146 23.91 16.38 -9.02
N GLY A 147 24.32 17.47 -8.36
CA GLY A 147 25.66 18.05 -8.45
C GLY A 147 26.71 17.35 -7.57
N GLY A 148 26.37 16.30 -6.84
CA GLY A 148 27.27 15.59 -5.92
C GLY A 148 27.73 16.46 -4.72
N GLN A 149 26.97 17.50 -4.38
CA GLN A 149 27.30 18.43 -3.29
C GLN A 149 26.58 18.03 -2.01
N THR A 150 27.23 18.28 -0.88
CA THR A 150 26.59 18.16 0.44
C THR A 150 25.48 19.21 0.55
N TYR A 151 24.28 18.78 0.86
CA TYR A 151 23.12 19.64 1.05
C TYR A 151 22.86 19.90 2.53
N THR A 152 22.70 21.19 2.88
CA THR A 152 22.20 21.61 4.19
C THR A 152 20.86 22.31 4.02
N PRO A 153 19.79 21.84 4.68
CA PRO A 153 18.46 22.41 4.53
C PRO A 153 18.40 23.83 5.16
N ASN A 154 17.70 24.74 4.50
CA ASN A 154 17.33 26.00 5.13
C ASN A 154 16.14 25.75 6.06
N LYS A 155 16.22 26.26 7.28
CA LYS A 155 15.05 26.31 8.17
C LYS A 155 14.06 27.35 7.61
N LEU A 156 12.99 26.86 7.04
CA LEU A 156 11.91 27.70 6.52
C LEU A 156 11.02 28.11 7.71
N ASN A 157 10.80 29.43 7.86
CA ASN A 157 9.88 29.92 8.87
C ASN A 157 8.45 29.76 8.34
N ILE A 158 7.92 28.54 8.44
CA ILE A 158 6.58 28.17 7.98
C ILE A 158 5.76 27.73 9.20
N GLU A 159 4.61 28.37 9.38
CA GLU A 159 3.59 27.90 10.30
C GLU A 159 3.01 26.56 9.82
N ASN A 160 2.38 25.80 10.71
CA ASN A 160 1.72 24.57 10.32
C ASN A 160 0.68 24.87 9.24
N LEU A 161 0.73 24.13 8.13
CA LEU A 161 -0.22 24.31 7.03
C LEU A 161 -1.60 23.71 7.35
N PHE A 162 -1.63 22.79 8.29
CA PHE A 162 -2.84 22.11 8.72
C PHE A 162 -2.87 22.02 10.25
N ASP A 163 -4.07 22.14 10.83
CA ASP A 163 -4.26 21.98 12.26
C ASP A 163 -4.11 20.52 12.70
N GLU A 164 -4.48 19.60 11.81
CA GLU A 164 -4.44 18.15 12.04
C GLU A 164 -4.09 17.39 10.76
N ALA A 165 -3.36 16.28 10.92
CA ALA A 165 -3.06 15.34 9.85
C ALA A 165 -3.29 13.89 10.31
N GLY A 166 -2.91 12.94 9.47
CA GLY A 166 -2.99 11.51 9.76
C GLY A 166 -2.54 10.67 8.57
N ILE A 167 -2.94 9.41 8.54
CA ILE A 167 -2.61 8.51 7.43
C ILE A 167 -3.23 9.00 6.13
N VAL A 168 -2.41 9.09 5.10
CA VAL A 168 -2.83 9.46 3.75
C VAL A 168 -3.35 8.22 3.03
N VAL A 169 -4.62 8.23 2.65
CA VAL A 169 -5.27 7.08 1.99
C VAL A 169 -5.50 7.31 0.50
N GLY A 170 -5.29 8.52 0.01
CA GLY A 170 -5.40 8.82 -1.41
C GLY A 170 -5.41 10.30 -1.74
N LYS A 171 -5.43 10.61 -3.04
CA LYS A 171 -5.56 11.98 -3.52
C LYS A 171 -6.50 12.08 -4.72
N ARG A 172 -6.94 13.31 -4.96
CA ARG A 172 -7.65 13.72 -6.15
C ARG A 172 -7.10 15.06 -6.64
N ASP A 173 -6.78 15.14 -7.91
CA ASP A 173 -6.32 16.38 -8.54
C ASP A 173 -7.52 17.12 -9.15
N SER A 174 -7.61 18.43 -8.93
CA SER A 174 -8.64 19.27 -9.53
C SER A 174 -8.16 20.73 -9.58
N ALA A 175 -8.28 21.36 -10.75
CA ALA A 175 -7.94 22.78 -10.96
C ALA A 175 -6.55 23.18 -10.45
N GLY A 176 -5.52 22.34 -10.66
CA GLY A 176 -4.15 22.61 -10.23
C GLY A 176 -3.89 22.47 -8.73
N LYS A 177 -4.84 21.91 -7.98
CA LYS A 177 -4.74 21.64 -6.55
C LYS A 177 -4.79 20.14 -6.28
N GLU A 178 -4.01 19.69 -5.30
CA GLU A 178 -4.12 18.33 -4.76
C GLU A 178 -5.05 18.32 -3.55
N TYR A 179 -6.11 17.53 -3.64
CA TYR A 179 -7.03 17.24 -2.54
C TYR A 179 -6.59 15.91 -1.92
N ILE A 180 -5.95 15.99 -0.78
CA ILE A 180 -5.36 14.84 -0.08
C ILE A 180 -6.40 14.29 0.88
N THR A 181 -6.77 13.03 0.70
CA THR A 181 -7.63 12.34 1.65
C THR A 181 -6.77 11.78 2.78
N CYS A 182 -6.99 12.30 3.97
CA CYS A 182 -6.23 11.99 5.17
C CYS A 182 -7.18 11.59 6.31
N LEU A 183 -6.81 10.58 7.10
CA LEU A 183 -7.55 10.14 8.27
C LEU A 183 -7.10 10.94 9.50
N THR A 184 -7.80 12.02 9.81
CA THR A 184 -7.43 12.95 10.90
C THR A 184 -7.97 12.56 12.26
N ASP A 185 -8.91 11.61 12.35
CA ASP A 185 -9.45 11.09 13.60
C ASP A 185 -8.37 10.50 14.50
N ASP A 186 -8.57 10.52 15.83
CA ASP A 186 -7.72 9.82 16.79
C ASP A 186 -8.01 8.31 16.75
N VAL A 187 -7.52 7.62 15.74
CA VAL A 187 -7.77 6.20 15.53
C VAL A 187 -6.49 5.49 15.10
N HIS A 188 -6.43 4.19 15.36
CA HIS A 188 -5.38 3.34 14.84
C HIS A 188 -5.72 2.87 13.43
N THR A 189 -4.69 2.64 12.65
CA THR A 189 -4.82 2.17 11.26
C THR A 189 -3.97 0.94 11.01
N LEU A 190 -4.43 0.12 10.08
CA LEU A 190 -3.75 -1.09 9.66
C LEU A 190 -3.62 -1.10 8.14
N THR A 191 -2.40 -1.08 7.66
CA THR A 191 -2.12 -1.13 6.22
C THR A 191 -1.56 -2.47 5.82
N ILE A 192 -2.18 -3.10 4.83
CA ILE A 192 -1.78 -4.41 4.29
C ILE A 192 -1.24 -4.23 2.88
N GLY A 193 0.00 -4.67 2.67
CA GLY A 193 0.61 -4.67 1.35
C GLY A 193 1.84 -5.57 1.29
N ALA A 194 1.89 -6.46 0.30
CA ALA A 194 3.05 -7.33 0.08
C ALA A 194 4.34 -6.55 -0.14
N THR A 195 5.48 -7.23 -0.02
CA THR A 195 6.79 -6.68 -0.41
C THR A 195 6.72 -6.21 -1.87
N GLY A 196 7.25 -5.03 -2.15
CA GLY A 196 7.11 -4.41 -3.47
C GLY A 196 5.69 -3.86 -3.76
N GLY A 197 4.69 -4.01 -2.88
CA GLY A 197 3.33 -3.48 -3.01
C GLY A 197 3.26 -1.94 -3.04
N GLY A 198 4.38 -1.27 -2.72
CA GLY A 198 4.50 0.18 -2.76
C GLY A 198 4.06 0.89 -1.47
N LYS A 199 3.93 0.19 -0.33
CA LYS A 199 3.57 0.79 0.97
C LYS A 199 4.31 2.11 1.23
N SER A 200 5.64 2.06 1.24
CA SER A 200 6.49 3.22 1.55
C SER A 200 6.27 4.38 0.56
N ARG A 201 6.12 4.11 -0.74
CA ARG A 201 6.00 5.13 -1.79
C ARG A 201 4.58 5.61 -2.06
N ARG A 202 3.55 4.89 -1.60
CA ARG A 202 2.14 5.23 -1.88
C ARG A 202 1.42 5.77 -0.66
N GLU A 203 1.99 5.56 0.54
CA GLU A 203 1.31 5.89 1.80
C GLU A 203 2.25 6.47 2.86
N VAL A 204 3.37 5.78 3.18
CA VAL A 204 4.22 6.16 4.32
C VAL A 204 4.89 7.51 4.10
N LEU A 205 5.52 7.75 2.93
CA LEU A 205 6.18 9.03 2.64
C LEU A 205 5.21 10.20 2.64
N GLN A 206 4.04 10.02 2.03
CA GLN A 206 2.98 11.04 2.01
C GLN A 206 2.46 11.32 3.43
N THR A 207 2.31 10.27 4.23
CA THR A 207 1.87 10.38 5.63
C THR A 207 2.89 11.16 6.46
N ILE A 208 4.18 10.83 6.38
CA ILE A 208 5.24 11.58 7.09
C ILE A 208 5.22 13.06 6.68
N CYS A 209 5.09 13.37 5.39
CA CYS A 209 5.00 14.74 4.92
C CYS A 209 3.76 15.47 5.46
N MET A 210 2.60 14.82 5.48
CA MET A 210 1.37 15.42 6.01
C MET A 210 1.46 15.67 7.51
N LEU A 211 1.95 14.70 8.29
CA LEU A 211 2.17 14.85 9.72
C LEU A 211 3.15 16.00 10.02
N ALA A 212 4.19 16.13 9.19
CA ALA A 212 5.16 17.21 9.30
C ALA A 212 4.54 18.60 9.05
N LEU A 213 3.63 18.70 8.07
CA LEU A 213 2.94 19.96 7.77
C LEU A 213 1.87 20.33 8.82
N ALA A 214 1.48 19.39 9.66
CA ALA A 214 0.62 19.63 10.83
C ALA A 214 1.40 19.80 12.15
N GLY A 215 2.71 19.60 12.16
CA GLY A 215 3.55 19.76 13.35
C GLY A 215 3.37 18.67 14.41
N GLU A 216 2.86 17.50 14.04
CA GLU A 216 2.62 16.37 14.95
C GLU A 216 3.90 15.58 15.24
N GLY A 217 3.98 14.89 16.38
CA GLY A 217 5.06 13.98 16.72
C GLY A 217 5.09 12.75 15.80
N ILE A 218 6.26 12.36 15.35
CA ILE A 218 6.45 11.29 14.36
C ILE A 218 7.47 10.28 14.88
N VAL A 219 7.10 9.00 14.91
CA VAL A 219 8.00 7.89 15.26
C VAL A 219 7.92 6.85 14.17
N VAL A 220 9.02 6.56 13.51
CA VAL A 220 9.07 5.72 12.31
C VAL A 220 9.99 4.53 12.53
N SER A 221 9.52 3.32 12.23
CA SER A 221 10.43 2.21 11.97
C SER A 221 10.77 2.16 10.48
N ASP A 222 12.05 2.14 10.16
CA ASP A 222 12.58 2.21 8.80
C ASP A 222 13.58 1.09 8.54
N PRO A 223 13.11 -0.12 8.16
CA PRO A 223 14.00 -1.28 7.99
C PRO A 223 15.10 -1.11 6.94
N LYS A 224 14.98 -0.13 6.06
CA LYS A 224 15.94 0.10 4.97
C LYS A 224 16.68 1.43 5.05
N GLY A 225 16.27 2.31 5.94
CA GLY A 225 16.75 3.68 6.00
C GLY A 225 16.26 4.59 4.86
N GLU A 226 15.38 4.07 3.99
CA GLU A 226 14.84 4.83 2.85
C GLU A 226 13.94 5.97 3.29
N LEU A 227 13.09 5.75 4.30
CA LEU A 227 12.16 6.76 4.80
C LEU A 227 12.90 7.94 5.40
N TYR A 228 13.90 7.67 6.25
CA TYR A 228 14.80 8.69 6.81
C TYR A 228 15.53 9.43 5.70
N HIS A 229 16.17 8.69 4.79
CA HIS A 229 16.93 9.28 3.69
C HIS A 229 16.09 10.24 2.83
N TYR A 230 14.85 9.91 2.57
CA TYR A 230 13.97 10.74 1.74
C TYR A 230 13.36 11.93 2.49
N THR A 231 13.14 11.82 3.81
CA THR A 231 12.31 12.79 4.54
C THR A 231 13.07 13.68 5.53
N HIS A 232 14.24 13.27 6.07
CA HIS A 232 14.92 14.01 7.15
C HIS A 232 15.20 15.48 6.80
N THR A 233 15.74 15.77 5.62
CA THR A 233 16.04 17.15 5.19
C THR A 233 14.77 17.99 4.99
N PHE A 234 13.68 17.39 4.55
CA PHE A 234 12.38 18.07 4.48
C PHE A 234 11.87 18.38 5.89
N LEU A 235 11.93 17.41 6.80
CA LEU A 235 11.54 17.59 8.20
C LEU A 235 12.34 18.72 8.86
N GLU A 236 13.67 18.73 8.71
CA GLU A 236 14.54 19.80 9.21
C GLU A 236 14.18 21.17 8.58
N SER A 237 13.85 21.21 7.29
CA SER A 237 13.47 22.45 6.62
C SER A 237 12.18 23.05 7.16
N VAL A 238 11.19 22.22 7.58
CA VAL A 238 9.95 22.69 8.22
C VAL A 238 10.08 22.86 9.74
N GLY A 239 11.31 22.74 10.28
CA GLY A 239 11.64 23.08 11.65
C GLY A 239 11.57 21.91 12.63
N TYR A 240 11.57 20.65 12.17
CA TYR A 240 11.64 19.48 13.04
C TYR A 240 13.05 19.30 13.62
N THR A 241 13.08 18.85 14.86
CA THR A 241 14.24 18.18 15.45
C THR A 241 14.13 16.70 15.12
N VAL A 242 15.07 16.21 14.29
CA VAL A 242 15.04 14.82 13.81
C VAL A 242 16.08 14.01 14.59
N HIS A 243 15.62 12.99 15.27
CA HIS A 243 16.44 12.00 15.95
C HIS A 243 16.51 10.72 15.13
N VAL A 244 17.68 10.06 15.12
CA VAL A 244 17.86 8.81 14.40
C VAL A 244 18.63 7.80 15.24
N VAL A 245 18.03 6.64 15.48
CA VAL A 245 18.69 5.48 16.07
C VAL A 245 18.99 4.50 14.94
N ASP A 246 20.25 4.49 14.48
CA ASP A 246 20.69 3.78 13.28
C ASP A 246 21.60 2.59 13.64
N PHE A 247 21.07 1.38 13.54
CA PHE A 247 21.80 0.14 13.78
C PHE A 247 22.75 -0.25 12.64
N ASN A 248 22.59 0.39 11.45
CA ASN A 248 23.49 0.20 10.32
C ASN A 248 24.73 1.09 10.42
N GLN A 249 24.57 2.30 10.97
CA GLN A 249 25.64 3.29 11.10
C GLN A 249 25.77 3.82 12.56
N PRO A 250 26.22 3.00 13.52
CA PRO A 250 26.20 3.33 14.95
C PRO A 250 26.95 4.62 15.32
N TYR A 251 27.96 5.00 14.54
CA TYR A 251 28.77 6.21 14.80
C TYR A 251 28.06 7.52 14.40
N ARG A 252 27.00 7.43 13.60
CA ARG A 252 26.14 8.57 13.20
C ARG A 252 24.79 8.57 13.90
N SER A 253 24.56 7.55 14.74
CA SER A 253 23.31 7.35 15.47
C SER A 253 23.26 8.23 16.70
N ASP A 254 22.09 8.78 16.99
CA ASP A 254 21.73 9.18 18.35
C ASP A 254 21.70 7.94 19.25
N ARG A 255 21.93 8.15 20.54
CA ARG A 255 21.97 7.09 21.54
C ARG A 255 20.71 7.16 22.39
N TYR A 256 20.24 5.99 22.79
CA TYR A 256 19.24 5.89 23.84
C TYR A 256 19.48 4.64 24.69
N ASN A 257 19.67 4.87 25.99
CA ASN A 257 19.91 3.80 26.96
C ASN A 257 18.56 3.15 27.35
N PRO A 258 18.33 1.86 27.07
CA PRO A 258 17.12 1.16 27.47
C PRO A 258 16.89 1.15 28.99
N LEU A 259 17.93 1.35 29.79
CA LEU A 259 17.84 1.42 31.25
C LEU A 259 17.52 2.84 31.76
N GLN A 260 17.37 3.86 30.90
CA GLN A 260 17.20 5.25 31.31
C GLN A 260 16.07 5.44 32.34
N ARG A 261 14.91 4.80 32.09
CA ARG A 261 13.79 4.89 33.00
C ARG A 261 14.05 4.28 34.37
N ILE A 262 14.74 3.14 34.40
CA ILE A 262 15.15 2.49 35.65
C ILE A 262 16.16 3.35 36.41
N ILE A 263 17.07 4.01 35.69
CA ILE A 263 18.04 4.96 36.25
C ILE A 263 17.30 6.12 36.90
N ASP A 264 16.32 6.70 36.21
CA ASP A 264 15.52 7.81 36.71
C ASP A 264 14.72 7.41 37.98
N ASP A 265 14.13 6.21 38.01
CA ASP A 265 13.39 5.67 39.15
C ASP A 265 14.34 5.46 40.37
N VAL A 266 15.52 4.87 40.14
CA VAL A 266 16.50 4.66 41.21
C VAL A 266 17.04 5.99 41.77
N LEU A 267 17.23 6.99 40.92
CA LEU A 267 17.62 8.34 41.35
C LEU A 267 16.54 9.04 42.19
N ASN A 268 15.26 8.70 41.95
CA ASN A 268 14.12 9.19 42.71
C ASN A 268 13.77 8.30 43.93
N ASP A 269 14.58 7.32 44.26
CA ASP A 269 14.38 6.31 45.33
C ASP A 269 13.08 5.48 45.13
N ASP A 270 12.51 5.40 43.91
CA ASP A 270 11.36 4.57 43.59
C ASP A 270 11.83 3.18 43.10
N LEU A 271 12.25 2.35 44.02
CA LEU A 271 12.76 1.01 43.74
C LEU A 271 11.66 0.05 43.26
N THR A 272 10.39 0.35 43.59
CA THR A 272 9.26 -0.45 43.10
C THR A 272 9.07 -0.28 41.60
N SER A 273 8.95 0.96 41.14
CA SER A 273 8.86 1.26 39.71
C SER A 273 10.09 0.81 38.94
N ALA A 274 11.29 0.99 39.51
CA ALA A 274 12.52 0.49 38.91
C ALA A 274 12.48 -1.03 38.67
N SER A 275 11.96 -1.79 39.65
CA SER A 275 11.80 -3.25 39.50
C SER A 275 10.79 -3.61 38.43
N GLU A 276 9.61 -2.95 38.39
CA GLU A 276 8.59 -3.18 37.39
C GLU A 276 9.13 -2.91 35.98
N HIS A 277 9.78 -1.77 35.76
CA HIS A 277 10.36 -1.43 34.46
C HIS A 277 11.51 -2.38 34.05
N ALA A 278 12.28 -2.90 35.00
CA ALA A 278 13.28 -3.91 34.69
C ALA A 278 12.63 -5.23 34.20
N TRP A 279 11.52 -5.67 34.83
CA TRP A 279 10.75 -6.80 34.36
C TRP A 279 10.14 -6.58 32.97
N ASP A 280 9.64 -5.38 32.65
CA ASP A 280 9.08 -5.05 31.35
C ASP A 280 10.12 -5.23 30.24
N ILE A 281 11.34 -4.70 30.43
CA ILE A 281 12.44 -4.88 29.48
C ILE A 281 12.75 -6.37 29.26
N VAL A 282 12.88 -7.13 30.36
CA VAL A 282 13.30 -8.52 30.31
C VAL A 282 12.21 -9.40 29.70
N ASN A 283 10.94 -9.08 29.92
CA ASN A 283 9.83 -9.76 29.26
C ASN A 283 9.82 -9.59 27.72
N ILE A 284 10.41 -8.54 27.19
CA ILE A 284 10.57 -8.35 25.73
C ILE A 284 11.79 -9.11 25.20
N LEU A 285 12.86 -9.19 26.01
CA LEU A 285 14.12 -9.82 25.60
C LEU A 285 14.05 -11.36 25.64
N VAL A 286 13.37 -11.92 26.65
CA VAL A 286 13.30 -13.37 26.86
C VAL A 286 12.13 -13.95 26.08
N GLU A 287 12.44 -14.77 25.08
CA GLU A 287 11.43 -15.50 24.32
C GLU A 287 10.83 -16.62 25.20
N LYS A 288 9.53 -16.53 25.48
CA LYS A 288 8.78 -17.58 26.19
C LYS A 288 8.43 -18.69 25.22
N ASN A 289 9.14 -19.82 25.36
CA ASN A 289 8.81 -21.02 24.59
C ASN A 289 7.67 -21.77 25.29
N GLU A 290 6.49 -21.82 24.68
CA GLU A 290 5.29 -22.50 25.20
C GLU A 290 5.51 -24.02 25.44
N LYS A 291 6.53 -24.60 24.82
CA LYS A 291 6.88 -26.05 24.98
C LYS A 291 7.87 -26.31 26.10
N SER A 292 8.48 -25.25 26.68
CA SER A 292 9.42 -25.39 27.81
C SER A 292 8.71 -25.15 29.15
N GLU A 293 9.21 -25.79 30.23
CA GLU A 293 8.69 -25.53 31.57
C GLU A 293 8.95 -24.07 31.97
N PRO A 294 7.96 -23.35 32.53
CA PRO A 294 8.10 -21.91 32.88
C PRO A 294 9.27 -21.59 33.81
N ILE A 295 9.76 -22.57 34.56
CA ILE A 295 10.85 -22.41 35.53
C ILE A 295 12.15 -21.92 34.84
N TRP A 296 12.40 -22.36 33.61
CA TRP A 296 13.61 -21.99 32.87
C TRP A 296 13.61 -20.51 32.51
N SER A 297 12.53 -20.02 31.91
CA SER A 297 12.40 -18.59 31.55
C SER A 297 12.30 -17.72 32.79
N ASN A 298 11.58 -18.14 33.83
CA ASN A 298 11.47 -17.35 35.07
C ASN A 298 12.79 -17.24 35.79
N GLY A 299 13.60 -18.29 35.82
CA GLY A 299 14.94 -18.25 36.43
C GLY A 299 15.90 -17.38 35.66
N GLU A 300 15.93 -17.47 34.36
CA GLU A 300 16.70 -16.58 33.48
C GLU A 300 16.31 -15.11 33.66
N MET A 301 14.98 -14.83 33.59
CA MET A 301 14.47 -13.48 33.79
C MET A 301 14.85 -12.89 35.13
N ALA A 302 14.75 -13.67 36.24
CA ALA A 302 15.14 -13.23 37.57
C ALA A 302 16.63 -12.85 37.66
N VAL A 303 17.51 -13.62 37.01
CA VAL A 303 18.93 -13.32 36.92
C VAL A 303 19.18 -11.99 36.20
N ILE A 304 18.52 -11.78 35.05
CA ILE A 304 18.71 -10.55 34.26
C ILE A 304 18.16 -9.35 35.02
N VAL A 305 16.94 -9.41 35.57
CA VAL A 305 16.32 -8.31 36.34
C VAL A 305 17.15 -7.95 37.57
N ALA A 306 17.54 -8.96 38.34
CA ALA A 306 18.39 -8.73 39.53
C ALA A 306 19.74 -8.07 39.15
N SER A 307 20.32 -8.46 38.02
CA SER A 307 21.59 -7.89 37.54
C SER A 307 21.41 -6.46 37.02
N ILE A 308 20.30 -6.15 36.36
CA ILE A 308 19.96 -4.77 35.96
C ILE A 308 19.85 -3.88 37.20
N LEU A 309 19.06 -4.31 38.19
CA LEU A 309 18.87 -3.56 39.41
C LEU A 309 20.18 -3.38 40.22
N ALA A 310 21.03 -4.41 40.25
CA ALA A 310 22.36 -4.31 40.89
C ALA A 310 23.25 -3.29 40.17
N VAL A 311 23.36 -3.40 38.82
CA VAL A 311 24.25 -2.51 38.05
C VAL A 311 23.76 -1.05 38.12
N VAL A 312 22.44 -0.82 38.02
CA VAL A 312 21.90 0.54 38.06
C VAL A 312 22.02 1.13 39.48
N TYR A 313 21.70 0.36 40.53
CA TYR A 313 21.68 0.84 41.89
C TYR A 313 23.12 1.10 42.43
N ASP A 314 24.05 0.19 42.16
CA ASP A 314 25.42 0.30 42.67
C ASP A 314 26.26 1.37 41.95
N ASN A 315 25.87 1.75 40.72
CA ASN A 315 26.58 2.75 39.92
C ASN A 315 25.82 4.09 39.83
N ARG A 316 25.07 4.47 40.89
CA ARG A 316 24.32 5.75 40.90
C ARG A 316 25.20 6.97 40.67
N ASP A 317 26.43 6.93 41.17
CA ASP A 317 27.41 8.01 41.04
C ASP A 317 28.22 7.92 39.73
N ASP A 318 28.11 6.80 39.00
CA ASP A 318 28.87 6.50 37.78
C ASP A 318 27.96 6.11 36.62
N PRO A 319 27.16 7.05 36.04
CA PRO A 319 26.14 6.77 35.01
C PRO A 319 26.68 6.04 33.79
N GLN A 320 27.95 6.18 33.47
CA GLN A 320 28.60 5.51 32.33
C GLN A 320 28.55 3.99 32.40
N TYR A 321 28.38 3.42 33.60
CA TYR A 321 28.28 1.97 33.80
C TYR A 321 26.84 1.45 33.82
N GLN A 322 25.87 2.31 33.89
CA GLN A 322 24.44 1.95 33.95
C GLN A 322 23.86 1.58 32.57
N ASN A 323 24.30 0.50 31.97
CA ASN A 323 23.84 0.05 30.67
C ASN A 323 23.82 -1.48 30.53
N LEU A 324 23.08 -2.02 29.54
CA LEU A 324 22.92 -3.47 29.36
C LEU A 324 24.23 -4.21 29.00
N THR A 325 25.21 -3.54 28.43
CA THR A 325 26.53 -4.15 28.22
C THR A 325 27.21 -4.44 29.56
N ASN A 326 27.15 -3.51 30.49
CA ASN A 326 27.70 -3.73 31.84
C ASN A 326 26.87 -4.77 32.63
N VAL A 327 25.56 -4.88 32.37
CA VAL A 327 24.76 -5.98 32.94
C VAL A 327 25.24 -7.34 32.39
N TYR A 328 25.52 -7.44 31.10
CA TYR A 328 26.11 -8.65 30.50
C TYR A 328 27.47 -9.00 31.15
N GLU A 329 28.36 -8.03 31.25
CA GLU A 329 29.69 -8.21 31.86
C GLU A 329 29.58 -8.57 33.37
N PHE A 330 28.64 -7.94 34.10
CA PHE A 330 28.34 -8.25 35.47
C PHE A 330 27.95 -9.74 35.63
N ILE A 331 26.97 -10.22 34.87
CA ILE A 331 26.55 -11.62 34.90
C ILE A 331 27.74 -12.54 34.53
N SER A 332 28.48 -12.22 33.47
CA SER A 332 29.63 -13.01 33.00
C SER A 332 30.71 -13.19 34.05
N ASN A 333 30.97 -12.15 34.84
CA ASN A 333 32.01 -12.17 35.90
C ASN A 333 31.48 -12.76 37.19
N MET A 334 30.24 -12.47 37.57
CA MET A 334 29.63 -12.88 38.82
C MET A 334 29.13 -14.34 38.82
N SER A 335 28.86 -14.92 37.67
CA SER A 335 28.49 -16.34 37.54
C SER A 335 29.65 -17.33 37.79
N LYS A 336 30.89 -16.83 37.93
CA LYS A 336 32.08 -17.65 38.11
C LYS A 336 32.47 -17.68 39.62
N PRO A 337 32.98 -18.82 40.13
CA PRO A 337 33.55 -18.86 41.45
C PRO A 337 34.88 -18.06 41.54
N SER A 338 35.26 -17.60 42.73
CA SER A 338 36.60 -17.08 42.98
C SER A 338 37.65 -18.18 42.93
N PRO A 339 38.92 -17.90 42.56
CA PRO A 339 39.97 -18.91 42.58
C PRO A 339 40.06 -19.62 43.92
N GLY A 340 39.97 -20.94 43.90
CA GLY A 340 39.99 -21.79 45.11
C GLY A 340 38.67 -21.95 45.86
N GLU A 341 37.59 -21.37 45.38
CA GLU A 341 36.27 -21.45 46.00
C GLU A 341 35.27 -22.20 45.12
N LYS A 342 34.26 -22.78 45.79
CA LYS A 342 33.16 -23.47 45.08
C LYS A 342 31.95 -22.57 44.85
N GLU A 343 31.76 -21.57 45.71
CA GLU A 343 30.64 -20.66 45.69
C GLU A 343 30.85 -19.58 44.60
N ILE A 344 29.81 -19.31 43.80
CA ILE A 344 29.86 -18.27 42.78
C ILE A 344 29.89 -16.87 43.41
N ARG A 345 30.56 -15.93 42.74
CA ARG A 345 30.70 -14.55 43.22
C ARG A 345 29.38 -13.84 43.42
N TYR A 346 28.40 -14.14 42.58
CA TYR A 346 27.06 -13.55 42.65
C TYR A 346 26.38 -13.83 43.99
N THR A 347 26.42 -15.08 44.48
CA THR A 347 25.84 -15.45 45.79
C THR A 347 26.50 -14.70 46.92
N LYS A 348 27.85 -14.55 46.90
CA LYS A 348 28.58 -13.75 47.88
C LYS A 348 28.17 -12.28 47.83
N TYR A 349 28.11 -11.72 46.65
CA TYR A 349 27.68 -10.33 46.45
C TYR A 349 26.28 -10.09 47.03
N LEU A 350 25.29 -10.95 46.73
CA LEU A 350 23.94 -10.81 47.28
C LEU A 350 23.89 -10.84 48.82
N ARG A 351 24.79 -11.53 49.48
CA ARG A 351 24.87 -11.53 50.95
C ARG A 351 25.43 -10.22 51.53
N THR A 352 26.17 -9.46 50.74
CA THR A 352 26.70 -8.16 51.18
C THR A 352 25.63 -7.05 51.03
N LEU A 353 24.60 -7.28 50.27
CA LEU A 353 23.54 -6.32 50.05
C LEU A 353 22.58 -6.24 51.24
N PRO A 354 21.98 -5.06 51.50
CA PRO A 354 20.90 -4.91 52.48
C PRO A 354 19.69 -5.80 52.13
N ASP A 355 18.91 -6.19 53.12
CA ASP A 355 17.75 -7.08 52.94
C ASP A 355 16.68 -6.46 52.02
N ASN A 356 16.58 -5.12 52.00
CA ASN A 356 15.63 -4.37 51.14
C ASN A 356 16.21 -4.06 49.77
N HIS A 357 17.40 -4.50 49.42
CA HIS A 357 17.98 -4.24 48.10
C HIS A 357 17.18 -4.96 47.03
N PRO A 358 16.73 -4.28 45.94
CA PRO A 358 15.81 -4.86 44.94
C PRO A 358 16.39 -6.08 44.21
N ALA A 359 17.70 -6.09 43.93
CA ALA A 359 18.40 -7.20 43.32
C ALA A 359 18.36 -8.47 44.18
N ARG A 360 18.48 -8.33 45.52
CA ARG A 360 18.43 -9.47 46.47
C ARG A 360 17.05 -10.11 46.50
N GLN A 361 15.99 -9.32 46.52
CA GLN A 361 14.61 -9.83 46.53
C GLN A 361 14.27 -10.55 45.21
N THR A 362 14.62 -9.98 44.08
CA THR A 362 14.36 -10.56 42.74
C THR A 362 15.11 -11.87 42.54
N MET A 363 16.39 -11.93 43.00
CA MET A 363 17.22 -13.11 42.82
C MET A 363 16.78 -14.31 43.67
N ALA A 364 15.92 -14.12 44.65
CA ALA A 364 15.38 -15.20 45.49
C ALA A 364 14.71 -16.32 44.64
N ILE A 365 14.08 -15.95 43.51
CA ILE A 365 13.46 -16.91 42.58
C ILE A 365 14.50 -17.88 42.00
N ALA A 366 15.67 -17.37 41.59
CA ALA A 366 16.73 -18.18 41.00
C ALA A 366 17.54 -18.95 42.07
N GLN A 367 17.63 -18.46 43.32
CA GLN A 367 18.38 -19.08 44.41
C GLN A 367 17.75 -20.33 44.98
N VAL A 368 16.42 -20.52 44.83
CA VAL A 368 15.70 -21.72 45.24
C VAL A 368 16.01 -22.93 44.36
N ALA A 369 16.50 -22.67 43.11
CA ALA A 369 16.79 -23.73 42.16
C ALA A 369 18.05 -24.54 42.55
N PRO A 370 18.09 -25.86 42.25
CA PRO A 370 19.30 -26.68 42.42
C PRO A 370 20.50 -26.12 41.63
N ASP A 371 21.72 -26.30 42.11
CA ASP A 371 22.95 -25.73 41.55
C ASP A 371 23.11 -25.88 40.03
N LYS A 372 22.81 -27.07 39.50
CA LYS A 372 22.88 -27.33 38.06
C LYS A 372 21.87 -26.51 37.25
N MET A 373 20.69 -26.30 37.80
CA MET A 373 19.64 -25.50 37.18
C MET A 373 19.99 -24.04 37.24
N GLY A 374 20.50 -23.54 38.40
CA GLY A 374 20.98 -22.20 38.55
C GLY A 374 22.06 -21.84 37.52
N ALA A 375 23.06 -22.73 37.31
CA ALA A 375 24.08 -22.52 36.28
C ALA A 375 23.50 -22.35 34.88
N SER A 376 22.41 -23.04 34.56
CA SER A 376 21.72 -22.91 33.27
C SER A 376 21.04 -21.55 33.11
N PHE A 377 20.48 -20.96 34.19
CA PHE A 377 19.88 -19.62 34.16
C PHE A 377 20.89 -18.54 33.79
N TYR A 378 22.10 -18.60 34.35
CA TYR A 378 23.16 -17.67 33.96
C TYR A 378 23.59 -17.83 32.50
N THR A 379 23.67 -19.07 32.01
CA THR A 379 24.05 -19.32 30.62
C THR A 379 22.98 -18.80 29.67
N GLN A 380 21.69 -19.00 29.97
CA GLN A 380 20.58 -18.46 29.18
C GLN A 380 20.58 -16.94 29.21
N ALA A 381 20.72 -16.30 30.39
CA ALA A 381 20.81 -14.86 30.55
C ALA A 381 21.93 -14.24 29.69
N LEU A 382 23.12 -14.85 29.68
CA LEU A 382 24.23 -14.42 28.83
C LEU A 382 23.92 -14.62 27.34
N THR A 383 23.16 -15.65 26.98
CA THR A 383 22.75 -15.90 25.59
C THR A 383 21.76 -14.81 25.11
N THR A 384 20.79 -14.50 25.92
CA THR A 384 19.80 -13.43 25.65
C THR A 384 20.45 -12.04 25.56
N LEU A 385 21.33 -11.74 26.49
CA LEU A 385 22.03 -10.45 26.52
C LEU A 385 23.24 -10.35 25.55
N ARG A 386 23.60 -11.42 24.84
CA ARG A 386 24.75 -11.46 23.91
C ARG A 386 24.75 -10.29 22.90
N LEU A 387 23.57 -9.82 22.53
CA LEU A 387 23.41 -8.69 21.63
C LEU A 387 24.11 -7.42 22.16
N PHE A 388 24.06 -7.21 23.48
CA PHE A 388 24.65 -6.04 24.13
C PHE A 388 26.18 -6.16 24.37
N ALA A 389 26.76 -7.34 24.16
CA ALA A 389 28.20 -7.52 24.14
C ALA A 389 28.85 -6.96 22.86
N ASN A 390 28.05 -6.59 21.85
CA ASN A 390 28.57 -6.02 20.62
C ASN A 390 28.92 -4.53 20.80
N PRO A 391 30.12 -4.07 20.41
CA PRO A 391 30.54 -2.66 20.54
C PRO A 391 29.63 -1.66 19.83
N ASN A 392 29.02 -2.06 18.70
CA ASN A 392 28.08 -1.22 17.96
C ASN A 392 26.77 -1.03 18.73
N THR A 393 26.28 -2.09 19.38
CA THR A 393 25.09 -2.02 20.24
C THR A 393 25.38 -1.16 21.48
N TYR A 394 26.58 -1.37 22.13
CA TYR A 394 27.03 -0.51 23.24
C TYR A 394 26.99 0.96 22.83
N ARG A 395 27.53 1.29 21.64
CA ARG A 395 27.58 2.68 21.18
C ARG A 395 26.20 3.34 21.14
N ILE A 396 25.17 2.60 20.73
CA ILE A 396 23.79 3.12 20.59
C ILE A 396 23.08 3.13 21.95
N THR A 397 23.34 2.15 22.83
CA THR A 397 22.53 1.90 24.03
C THR A 397 23.21 2.29 25.36
N SER A 398 24.39 2.93 25.34
CA SER A 398 25.14 3.27 26.56
C SER A 398 24.75 4.59 27.21
N ALA A 399 24.07 5.49 26.51
CA ALA A 399 23.66 6.80 27.01
C ALA A 399 22.37 7.26 26.28
N SER A 400 21.77 8.35 26.76
CA SER A 400 20.59 8.95 26.13
C SER A 400 20.90 10.37 25.67
N ASP A 401 20.75 10.64 24.38
CA ASP A 401 20.98 11.95 23.74
C ASP A 401 19.71 12.80 23.66
N PHE A 402 18.53 12.20 23.86
CA PHE A 402 17.23 12.88 23.79
C PHE A 402 16.24 12.31 24.81
N ASN A 403 15.16 13.06 25.05
CA ASN A 403 14.05 12.64 25.93
C ASN A 403 12.91 12.05 25.11
N MET A 404 12.40 10.88 25.51
CA MET A 404 11.29 10.20 24.84
C MET A 404 9.96 10.94 24.92
N THR A 405 9.77 11.86 25.87
CA THR A 405 8.52 12.60 26.02
C THR A 405 8.40 13.82 25.10
N CYS A 406 9.53 14.33 24.56
CA CYS A 406 9.52 15.55 23.73
C CYS A 406 8.59 15.43 22.51
N PHE A 407 8.40 14.23 21.98
CA PHE A 407 7.54 13.99 20.81
C PHE A 407 6.06 14.33 21.04
N GLY A 408 5.59 14.33 22.28
CA GLY A 408 4.20 14.67 22.63
C GLY A 408 4.08 15.95 23.45
N THR A 409 5.16 16.44 24.08
CA THR A 409 5.19 17.64 24.92
C THR A 409 5.69 18.88 24.19
N GLU A 410 6.56 18.69 23.20
CA GLU A 410 7.16 19.74 22.37
C GLU A 410 6.75 19.60 20.91
N PRO A 411 6.74 20.70 20.13
CA PRO A 411 6.33 20.64 18.73
C PRO A 411 7.45 20.11 17.84
N LYS A 412 7.08 19.46 16.74
CA LYS A 412 7.97 19.16 15.62
C LYS A 412 9.18 18.30 15.98
N HIS A 413 8.93 17.14 16.61
CA HIS A 413 9.93 16.11 16.85
C HIS A 413 9.65 14.87 16.00
N ALA A 414 10.70 14.30 15.41
CA ALA A 414 10.64 13.06 14.64
C ALA A 414 11.74 12.10 15.09
N LEU A 415 11.42 10.81 15.23
CA LEU A 415 12.35 9.73 15.59
C LEU A 415 12.30 8.65 14.51
N PHE A 416 13.46 8.27 14.01
CA PHE A 416 13.61 7.16 13.07
C PHE A 416 14.44 6.04 13.70
N PHE A 417 13.91 4.81 13.64
CA PHE A 417 14.64 3.60 13.96
C PHE A 417 15.06 2.93 12.65
N ILE A 418 16.34 3.01 12.30
CA ILE A 418 16.90 2.38 11.11
C ILE A 418 17.45 1.02 11.47
N LEU A 419 16.93 -0.02 10.83
CA LEU A 419 17.24 -1.42 11.10
C LEU A 419 17.83 -2.09 9.86
N PRO A 420 18.76 -3.07 10.02
CA PRO A 420 19.15 -3.92 8.90
C PRO A 420 17.95 -4.77 8.44
N ASP A 421 17.64 -4.74 7.15
CA ASP A 421 16.50 -5.47 6.58
C ASP A 421 16.71 -7.00 6.55
N GLU A 422 17.98 -7.44 6.44
CA GLU A 422 18.35 -8.85 6.42
C GLU A 422 18.41 -9.50 7.81
N ARG A 423 18.32 -8.75 8.90
CA ARG A 423 18.52 -9.26 10.27
C ARG A 423 17.47 -8.77 11.26
N ARG A 424 16.79 -9.70 11.88
CA ARG A 424 15.81 -9.40 12.95
C ARG A 424 16.45 -9.19 14.33
N THR A 425 17.77 -9.29 14.43
CA THR A 425 18.53 -9.31 15.69
C THR A 425 18.29 -8.06 16.55
N PHE A 426 18.07 -6.88 15.94
CA PHE A 426 17.91 -5.62 16.66
C PHE A 426 16.46 -5.21 16.96
N TYR A 427 15.47 -5.94 16.41
CA TYR A 427 14.06 -5.64 16.67
C TYR A 427 13.65 -5.70 18.14
N PRO A 428 14.18 -6.62 19.00
CA PRO A 428 13.91 -6.56 20.44
C PRO A 428 14.29 -5.23 21.07
N ILE A 429 15.43 -4.63 20.70
CA ILE A 429 15.86 -3.33 21.24
C ILE A 429 14.87 -2.25 20.79
N VAL A 430 14.54 -2.18 19.51
CA VAL A 430 13.56 -1.19 18.99
C VAL A 430 12.19 -1.39 19.63
N THR A 431 11.76 -2.64 19.86
CA THR A 431 10.52 -2.93 20.58
C THR A 431 10.53 -2.35 22.00
N ILE A 432 11.65 -2.54 22.73
CA ILE A 432 11.83 -1.94 24.05
C ILE A 432 11.71 -0.42 23.97
N LEU A 433 12.43 0.23 23.05
CA LEU A 433 12.43 1.68 22.91
C LEU A 433 11.04 2.23 22.58
N VAL A 434 10.32 1.58 21.68
CA VAL A 434 8.94 1.96 21.30
C VAL A 434 7.97 1.80 22.48
N VAL A 435 8.07 0.71 23.23
CA VAL A 435 7.22 0.47 24.41
C VAL A 435 7.53 1.49 25.50
N GLN A 436 8.80 1.72 25.82
CA GLN A 436 9.20 2.70 26.83
C GLN A 436 8.78 4.11 26.44
N GLN A 437 8.93 4.49 25.18
CA GLN A 437 8.45 5.79 24.70
C GLN A 437 6.94 5.93 24.87
N TYR A 438 6.18 4.90 24.49
CA TYR A 438 4.73 4.90 24.67
C TYR A 438 4.34 5.09 26.15
N GLU A 439 4.96 4.35 27.06
CA GLU A 439 4.66 4.44 28.50
C GLU A 439 5.01 5.81 29.09
N GLN A 440 6.17 6.37 28.71
CA GLN A 440 6.56 7.72 29.12
C GLN A 440 5.60 8.79 28.57
N LEU A 441 5.15 8.65 27.32
CA LEU A 441 4.14 9.53 26.74
C LEU A 441 2.78 9.42 27.45
N VAL A 442 2.38 8.24 27.88
CA VAL A 442 1.15 8.04 28.68
C VAL A 442 1.26 8.74 30.04
N VAL A 443 2.43 8.65 30.69
CA VAL A 443 2.67 9.38 31.95
C VAL A 443 2.62 10.88 31.71
N ALA A 444 3.28 11.40 30.69
CA ALA A 444 3.24 12.81 30.32
C ALA A 444 1.81 13.29 29.97
N ALA A 445 1.02 12.48 29.28
CA ALA A 445 -0.37 12.77 28.98
C ALA A 445 -1.22 12.89 30.26
N LYS A 446 -1.05 11.96 31.23
CA LYS A 446 -1.75 12.00 32.51
C LYS A 446 -1.41 13.28 33.29
N GLN A 447 -0.18 13.73 33.25
CA GLN A 447 0.27 14.99 33.88
C GLN A 447 -0.28 16.23 33.16
N SER A 448 -0.65 16.12 31.87
CA SER A 448 -1.13 17.19 31.01
C SER A 448 -2.66 17.14 30.80
N GLY A 449 -3.44 16.65 31.77
CA GLY A 449 -4.90 16.58 31.65
C GLY A 449 -5.44 15.41 30.86
N ASN A 450 -4.75 14.29 30.87
CA ASN A 450 -5.05 13.02 30.18
C ASN A 450 -4.94 13.08 28.64
N ARG A 451 -4.24 14.07 28.09
CA ARG A 451 -3.96 14.15 26.65
C ARG A 451 -2.61 14.84 26.41
N LEU A 452 -1.87 14.33 25.43
CA LEU A 452 -0.66 14.99 24.98
C LEU A 452 -0.97 16.31 24.29
N LYS A 453 -0.07 17.27 24.44
CA LYS A 453 -0.16 18.59 23.80
C LYS A 453 -0.09 18.48 22.27
N TYR A 454 0.78 17.60 21.80
CA TYR A 454 0.92 17.26 20.38
C TYR A 454 0.64 15.78 20.18
N ARG A 455 -0.13 15.44 19.16
CA ARG A 455 -0.39 14.03 18.81
C ARG A 455 0.91 13.34 18.40
N VAL A 456 1.07 12.08 18.79
CA VAL A 456 2.21 11.25 18.40
C VAL A 456 1.75 10.12 17.52
N ASN A 457 2.41 9.96 16.37
CA ASN A 457 2.09 8.97 15.37
C ASN A 457 3.22 7.96 15.26
N TYR A 458 2.95 6.73 15.68
CA TYR A 458 3.80 5.60 15.38
C TYR A 458 3.50 5.12 13.96
N VAL A 459 4.47 5.23 13.07
CA VAL A 459 4.42 4.75 11.68
C VAL A 459 5.36 3.56 11.61
N LEU A 460 4.84 2.37 11.92
CA LEU A 460 5.64 1.16 12.10
C LEU A 460 5.65 0.31 10.84
N ASP A 461 6.61 0.60 9.94
CA ASP A 461 6.80 -0.23 8.74
C ASP A 461 7.39 -1.60 9.14
N GLU A 462 6.95 -2.65 8.45
CA GLU A 462 7.29 -4.05 8.73
C GLU A 462 7.00 -4.47 10.20
N PHE A 463 5.86 -4.03 10.76
CA PHE A 463 5.49 -4.31 12.16
C PHE A 463 5.45 -5.80 12.49
N GLY A 464 5.20 -6.67 11.52
CA GLY A 464 5.27 -8.14 11.69
C GLY A 464 6.66 -8.68 12.04
N ASN A 465 7.72 -7.86 12.01
CA ASN A 465 9.07 -8.23 12.44
C ASN A 465 9.38 -7.82 13.89
N PHE A 466 8.52 -7.03 14.52
CA PHE A 466 8.70 -6.61 15.92
C PHE A 466 8.58 -7.81 16.86
N SER A 467 9.29 -7.76 17.97
CA SER A 467 9.07 -8.68 19.07
C SER A 467 7.68 -8.45 19.68
N LYS A 468 7.14 -9.48 20.33
CA LYS A 468 5.83 -9.37 20.98
C LYS A 468 5.83 -8.24 22.01
N ILE A 469 4.96 -7.27 21.83
CA ILE A 469 4.66 -6.22 22.80
C ILE A 469 3.66 -6.80 23.81
N ASN A 470 4.03 -6.84 25.09
CA ASN A 470 3.12 -7.30 26.13
C ASN A 470 1.91 -6.38 26.26
N GLU A 471 0.72 -6.97 26.45
CA GLU A 471 -0.54 -6.23 26.59
C GLU A 471 -0.79 -5.23 25.43
N PHE A 472 -0.40 -5.62 24.22
CA PHE A 472 -0.50 -4.74 23.06
C PHE A 472 -1.94 -4.34 22.77
N GLU A 473 -2.89 -5.26 22.94
CA GLU A 473 -4.33 -5.04 22.81
C GLU A 473 -4.84 -3.96 23.78
N THR A 474 -4.34 -3.97 25.02
CA THR A 474 -4.65 -2.96 26.04
C THR A 474 -4.04 -1.61 25.66
N LYS A 475 -2.74 -1.60 25.25
CA LYS A 475 -2.05 -0.39 24.81
C LYS A 475 -2.78 0.27 23.62
N LEU A 476 -3.24 -0.50 22.63
CA LEU A 476 -4.04 0.00 21.51
C LEU A 476 -5.37 0.61 21.99
N THR A 477 -6.07 -0.06 22.91
CA THR A 477 -7.37 0.42 23.39
C THR A 477 -7.27 1.78 24.08
N VAL A 478 -6.21 2.01 24.86
CA VAL A 478 -6.07 3.20 25.71
C VAL A 478 -5.37 4.37 24.99
N ALA A 479 -4.41 4.08 24.10
CA ALA A 479 -3.52 5.04 23.44
C ALA A 479 -4.27 6.22 22.78
N ARG A 480 -5.39 5.93 22.13
CA ARG A 480 -6.22 6.91 21.43
C ARG A 480 -6.65 8.07 22.33
N GLY A 481 -7.04 7.76 23.56
CA GLY A 481 -7.48 8.78 24.54
C GLY A 481 -6.38 9.78 24.88
N TYR A 482 -5.12 9.35 24.84
CA TYR A 482 -3.95 10.18 25.14
C TYR A 482 -3.41 10.96 23.94
N GLY A 483 -3.98 10.79 22.74
CA GLY A 483 -3.50 11.42 21.52
C GLY A 483 -2.33 10.65 20.87
N ILE A 484 -2.24 9.35 21.11
CA ILE A 484 -1.24 8.47 20.52
C ILE A 484 -1.92 7.58 19.48
N ARG A 485 -1.39 7.58 18.26
CA ARG A 485 -1.91 6.80 17.14
C ARG A 485 -0.89 5.75 16.69
N TRP A 486 -1.36 4.50 16.53
CA TRP A 486 -0.58 3.39 15.98
C TRP A 486 -0.99 3.15 14.55
N ASN A 487 -0.05 3.32 13.63
CA ASN A 487 -0.24 3.06 12.21
C ASN A 487 0.66 1.88 11.85
N LEU A 488 0.04 0.72 11.73
CA LEU A 488 0.72 -0.57 11.59
C LEU A 488 0.76 -0.99 10.12
N PHE A 489 1.94 -1.29 9.62
CA PHE A 489 2.15 -1.74 8.25
C PHE A 489 2.56 -3.21 8.25
N LEU A 490 1.77 -4.05 7.59
CA LEU A 490 1.95 -5.50 7.50
C LEU A 490 2.00 -5.95 6.04
N GLN A 491 2.56 -7.12 5.80
CA GLN A 491 2.46 -7.79 4.51
C GLN A 491 1.20 -8.66 4.41
N SER A 492 0.79 -9.25 5.55
CA SER A 492 -0.41 -10.07 5.69
C SER A 492 -0.86 -10.14 7.15
N PHE A 493 -2.10 -10.56 7.40
CA PHE A 493 -2.59 -10.82 8.75
C PHE A 493 -1.89 -12.01 9.41
N SER A 494 -1.41 -12.97 8.61
CA SER A 494 -0.66 -14.12 9.10
C SER A 494 0.58 -13.73 9.90
N GLN A 495 1.24 -12.60 9.55
CA GLN A 495 2.38 -12.07 10.32
C GLN A 495 1.97 -11.66 11.74
N LEU A 496 0.83 -10.99 11.88
CA LEU A 496 0.32 -10.58 13.20
C LEU A 496 -0.07 -11.80 14.05
N THR A 497 -0.75 -12.75 13.42
CA THR A 497 -1.14 -14.02 14.07
C THR A 497 0.08 -14.82 14.53
N LEU A 498 1.16 -14.80 13.76
CA LEU A 498 2.39 -15.51 14.11
C LEU A 498 3.05 -14.95 15.39
N VAL A 499 3.04 -13.61 15.56
CA VAL A 499 3.69 -12.93 16.69
C VAL A 499 2.81 -12.97 17.95
N TYR A 500 1.50 -12.73 17.79
CA TYR A 500 0.60 -12.50 18.93
C TYR A 500 -0.33 -13.66 19.24
N GLY A 501 -0.48 -14.63 18.34
CA GLY A 501 -1.55 -15.62 18.37
C GLY A 501 -2.87 -15.04 17.82
N LYS A 502 -3.81 -15.92 17.48
CA LYS A 502 -5.04 -15.54 16.78
C LYS A 502 -5.91 -14.56 17.58
N GLU A 503 -6.13 -14.84 18.87
CA GLU A 503 -7.03 -14.04 19.72
C GLU A 503 -6.55 -12.59 19.85
N ILE A 504 -5.28 -12.38 20.21
CA ILE A 504 -4.72 -11.02 20.37
C ILE A 504 -4.62 -10.31 19.02
N ALA A 505 -4.28 -11.05 17.95
CA ALA A 505 -4.25 -10.48 16.60
C ALA A 505 -5.63 -10.00 16.16
N ASP A 506 -6.70 -10.72 16.45
CA ASP A 506 -8.07 -10.33 16.13
C ASP A 506 -8.51 -9.11 16.95
N ILE A 507 -8.13 -9.01 18.23
CA ILE A 507 -8.37 -7.83 19.07
C ILE A 507 -7.59 -6.62 18.52
N ALA A 508 -6.31 -6.79 18.14
CA ALA A 508 -5.49 -5.72 17.58
C ALA A 508 -6.07 -5.21 16.25
N LYS A 509 -6.50 -6.11 15.36
CA LYS A 509 -7.21 -5.75 14.13
C LYS A 509 -8.50 -4.97 14.43
N GLY A 510 -9.29 -5.42 15.42
CA GLY A 510 -10.54 -4.77 15.83
C GLY A 510 -10.34 -3.36 16.42
N ASN A 511 -9.20 -3.08 17.06
CA ASN A 511 -8.83 -1.75 17.54
C ASN A 511 -8.41 -0.79 16.42
N CYS A 512 -8.00 -1.29 15.26
CA CYS A 512 -7.69 -0.49 14.08
C CYS A 512 -8.98 -0.20 13.30
N ARG A 513 -9.49 1.04 13.46
CA ARG A 513 -10.77 1.46 12.84
C ARG A 513 -10.74 1.45 11.32
N TYR A 514 -9.59 1.76 10.73
CA TYR A 514 -9.41 1.82 9.27
C TYR A 514 -8.35 0.82 8.84
N TRP A 515 -8.70 0.02 7.83
CA TRP A 515 -7.75 -0.85 7.16
C TRP A 515 -7.56 -0.36 5.74
N LEU A 516 -6.31 -0.16 5.35
CA LEU A 516 -5.95 0.18 3.98
C LEU A 516 -5.31 -1.04 3.31
N TYR A 517 -5.98 -1.57 2.32
CA TYR A 517 -5.49 -2.70 1.55
C TYR A 517 -4.89 -2.21 0.23
N LEU A 518 -3.62 -2.50 0.01
CA LEU A 518 -2.90 -2.18 -1.22
C LEU A 518 -2.86 -3.37 -2.17
N GLN A 519 -2.30 -4.49 -1.73
CA GLN A 519 -2.30 -5.78 -2.41
C GLN A 519 -1.52 -6.81 -1.59
N THR A 520 -2.00 -8.06 -1.49
CA THR A 520 -1.23 -9.20 -0.99
C THR A 520 -1.59 -10.50 -1.71
N ASN A 521 -0.63 -11.44 -1.76
CA ASN A 521 -0.88 -12.79 -2.29
C ASN A 521 -1.37 -13.76 -1.20
N ASP A 522 -1.42 -13.34 0.07
CA ASP A 522 -1.89 -14.17 1.18
C ASP A 522 -3.39 -14.44 1.07
N MET A 523 -3.74 -15.70 0.84
CA MET A 523 -5.13 -16.11 0.58
C MET A 523 -6.01 -16.00 1.82
N GLU A 524 -5.45 -16.18 3.02
CA GLU A 524 -6.20 -16.07 4.27
C GLU A 524 -6.59 -14.61 4.52
N THR A 525 -5.65 -13.68 4.35
CA THR A 525 -5.92 -12.24 4.40
C THR A 525 -6.98 -11.83 3.37
N ASN A 526 -6.89 -12.33 2.13
CA ASN A 526 -7.86 -11.96 1.09
C ASN A 526 -9.26 -12.51 1.37
N LYS A 527 -9.38 -13.70 1.99
CA LYS A 527 -10.67 -14.26 2.45
C LYS A 527 -11.27 -13.40 3.56
N GLU A 528 -10.49 -13.08 4.58
CA GLU A 528 -10.95 -12.27 5.71
C GLU A 528 -11.44 -10.88 5.23
N ILE A 529 -10.71 -10.24 4.33
CA ILE A 529 -11.14 -8.97 3.71
C ILE A 529 -12.44 -9.16 2.92
N SER A 530 -12.56 -10.22 2.12
CA SER A 530 -13.78 -10.51 1.35
C SER A 530 -15.00 -10.68 2.25
N GLU A 531 -14.84 -11.36 3.39
CA GLU A 531 -15.90 -11.55 4.38
C GLU A 531 -16.29 -10.21 5.04
N MET A 532 -15.32 -9.37 5.41
CA MET A 532 -15.56 -8.06 6.01
C MET A 532 -16.26 -7.07 5.06
N LEU A 533 -16.01 -7.17 3.76
CA LEU A 533 -16.69 -6.33 2.77
C LEU A 533 -18.19 -6.66 2.66
N GLY A 534 -18.60 -7.82 3.15
CA GLY A 534 -19.98 -8.27 3.14
C GLY A 534 -20.46 -8.76 1.77
N LYS A 535 -21.75 -9.05 1.71
CA LYS A 535 -22.42 -9.65 0.56
C LYS A 535 -23.53 -8.74 0.05
N TYR A 536 -23.87 -8.89 -1.23
CA TYR A 536 -25.01 -8.23 -1.86
C TYR A 536 -25.80 -9.17 -2.73
N THR A 537 -27.02 -8.79 -3.07
CA THR A 537 -27.91 -9.56 -3.93
C THR A 537 -27.70 -9.19 -5.38
N THR A 538 -27.38 -10.18 -6.21
CA THR A 538 -27.27 -10.04 -7.67
C THR A 538 -28.23 -10.97 -8.38
N SER A 539 -28.50 -10.72 -9.67
CA SER A 539 -29.31 -11.58 -10.51
C SER A 539 -28.43 -12.57 -11.25
N THR A 540 -28.77 -13.85 -11.15
CA THR A 540 -28.19 -14.93 -11.96
C THR A 540 -29.17 -15.38 -13.02
N TYR A 541 -28.65 -15.63 -14.21
CA TYR A 541 -29.44 -16.04 -15.36
C TYR A 541 -29.07 -17.47 -15.75
N SER A 542 -30.06 -18.35 -15.80
CA SER A 542 -29.89 -19.74 -16.25
C SER A 542 -30.73 -20.00 -17.50
N LEU A 543 -30.09 -20.55 -18.53
CA LEU A 543 -30.73 -21.04 -19.72
C LEU A 543 -30.82 -22.57 -19.67
N GLY A 544 -32.02 -23.10 -19.65
CA GLY A 544 -32.26 -24.52 -19.81
C GLY A 544 -32.75 -24.79 -21.26
N SER A 545 -32.09 -25.67 -21.98
CA SER A 545 -32.61 -26.21 -23.25
C SER A 545 -32.83 -27.71 -23.12
N SER A 546 -34.04 -28.18 -23.42
CA SER A 546 -34.31 -29.60 -23.50
C SER A 546 -34.63 -29.98 -24.94
N MET A 547 -33.92 -31.00 -25.42
CA MET A 547 -34.13 -31.56 -26.78
C MET A 547 -34.49 -33.03 -26.59
N GLN A 548 -35.76 -33.35 -26.78
CA GLN A 548 -36.22 -34.74 -26.83
C GLN A 548 -36.44 -35.18 -28.28
N LYS A 549 -36.12 -36.44 -28.56
CA LYS A 549 -36.07 -37.02 -29.92
C LYS A 549 -37.33 -36.92 -30.75
N TYR A 550 -38.48 -36.55 -30.12
CA TYR A 550 -39.80 -36.43 -30.77
C TYR A 550 -40.67 -35.27 -30.25
N SER A 551 -40.06 -34.27 -29.59
CA SER A 551 -40.78 -33.07 -29.13
C SER A 551 -40.14 -31.80 -29.65
N THR A 552 -40.93 -30.73 -29.75
CA THR A 552 -40.40 -29.39 -30.07
C THR A 552 -39.36 -28.95 -29.05
N PRO A 553 -38.19 -28.46 -29.49
CA PRO A 553 -37.18 -27.93 -28.56
C PRO A 553 -37.79 -26.85 -27.65
N SER A 554 -37.66 -27.02 -26.36
CA SER A 554 -38.10 -25.99 -25.40
C SER A 554 -36.87 -25.33 -24.78
N SER A 555 -36.86 -24.00 -24.77
CA SER A 555 -35.87 -23.22 -24.03
C SER A 555 -36.57 -22.50 -22.89
N SER A 556 -36.07 -22.66 -21.68
CA SER A 556 -36.51 -21.90 -20.50
C SER A 556 -35.41 -20.95 -20.07
N ALA A 557 -35.77 -19.70 -19.82
CA ALA A 557 -34.90 -18.72 -19.23
C ALA A 557 -35.40 -18.44 -17.81
N ASN A 558 -34.54 -18.61 -16.82
CA ASN A 558 -34.87 -18.33 -15.44
C ASN A 558 -33.89 -17.28 -14.86
N ILE A 559 -34.47 -16.25 -14.24
CA ILE A 559 -33.70 -15.24 -13.49
C ILE A 559 -33.94 -15.54 -12.02
N SER A 560 -32.90 -15.85 -11.29
CA SER A 560 -32.93 -16.05 -9.84
C SER A 560 -32.03 -15.05 -9.14
N LEU A 561 -32.39 -14.73 -7.89
CA LEU A 561 -31.56 -13.92 -7.01
C LEU A 561 -30.53 -14.82 -6.36
N SER A 562 -29.30 -14.31 -6.23
CA SER A 562 -28.19 -15.03 -5.60
C SER A 562 -27.38 -14.08 -4.76
N GLU A 563 -26.78 -14.60 -3.69
CA GLU A 563 -25.79 -13.85 -2.93
C GLU A 563 -24.44 -13.80 -3.65
N ARG A 564 -23.73 -12.70 -3.49
CA ARG A 564 -22.36 -12.56 -3.95
C ARG A 564 -21.58 -11.69 -2.97
N SER A 565 -20.34 -12.06 -2.67
CA SER A 565 -19.41 -11.16 -1.95
C SER A 565 -19.20 -9.88 -2.75
N LEU A 566 -19.09 -8.74 -2.05
CA LEU A 566 -18.85 -7.44 -2.72
C LEU A 566 -17.60 -7.48 -3.58
N LEU A 567 -16.52 -8.10 -3.06
CA LEU A 567 -15.37 -8.57 -3.83
C LEU A 567 -15.05 -9.99 -3.39
N THR A 568 -14.76 -10.86 -4.35
CA THR A 568 -14.26 -12.21 -4.08
C THR A 568 -12.77 -12.15 -3.69
N PRO A 569 -12.21 -13.17 -3.00
CA PRO A 569 -10.79 -13.22 -2.66
C PRO A 569 -9.87 -13.07 -3.88
N ASP A 570 -10.25 -13.61 -5.03
CA ASP A 570 -9.48 -13.49 -6.28
C ASP A 570 -9.52 -12.06 -6.85
N GLU A 571 -10.65 -11.38 -6.77
CA GLU A 571 -10.77 -9.98 -7.16
C GLU A 571 -9.96 -9.08 -6.25
N ILE A 572 -9.94 -9.35 -4.94
CA ILE A 572 -9.11 -8.63 -3.97
C ILE A 572 -7.63 -8.84 -4.29
N ARG A 573 -7.19 -10.08 -4.53
CA ARG A 573 -5.81 -10.37 -4.94
C ARG A 573 -5.40 -9.62 -6.21
N SER A 574 -6.34 -9.41 -7.13
CA SER A 574 -6.13 -8.73 -8.42
C SER A 574 -6.21 -7.21 -8.32
N PHE A 575 -6.34 -6.65 -7.11
CA PHE A 575 -6.42 -5.20 -6.90
C PHE A 575 -5.15 -4.51 -7.40
N GLU A 576 -5.30 -3.51 -8.27
CA GLU A 576 -4.17 -2.94 -9.03
C GLU A 576 -3.81 -1.52 -8.60
N ARG A 577 -2.55 -1.16 -8.80
CA ARG A 577 -2.10 0.23 -8.66
C ARG A 577 -2.74 1.11 -9.74
N PRO A 578 -3.07 2.36 -9.44
CA PRO A 578 -2.83 3.10 -8.20
C PRO A 578 -3.96 3.01 -7.15
N TYR A 579 -4.83 2.02 -7.24
CA TYR A 579 -5.99 1.90 -6.35
C TYR A 579 -5.63 1.23 -5.03
N ALA A 580 -6.34 1.64 -3.97
CA ALA A 580 -6.30 1.07 -2.64
C ALA A 580 -7.74 0.90 -2.14
N LEU A 581 -7.97 -0.14 -1.33
CA LEU A 581 -9.27 -0.39 -0.72
C LEU A 581 -9.23 0.05 0.74
N LEU A 582 -10.03 1.05 1.09
CA LEU A 582 -10.20 1.52 2.46
C LEU A 582 -11.43 0.84 3.08
N ILE A 583 -11.20 0.12 4.17
CA ILE A 583 -12.20 -0.65 4.91
C ILE A 583 -12.39 0.02 6.27
N SER A 584 -13.64 0.23 6.66
CA SER A 584 -14.04 0.81 7.94
C SER A 584 -15.45 0.30 8.30
N PRO A 585 -16.01 0.66 9.45
CA PRO A 585 -17.41 0.36 9.79
C PRO A 585 -18.43 0.91 8.79
N ASP A 586 -18.06 1.91 8.00
CA ASP A 586 -18.88 2.45 6.91
C ASP A 586 -18.67 1.62 5.62
N PRO A 587 -19.48 1.83 4.57
CA PRO A 587 -19.25 1.18 3.30
C PRO A 587 -17.80 1.35 2.81
N PRO A 588 -17.17 0.30 2.26
CA PRO A 588 -15.78 0.38 1.81
C PRO A 588 -15.60 1.39 0.68
N ALA A 589 -14.42 2.00 0.62
CA ALA A 589 -14.10 2.99 -0.40
C ALA A 589 -12.89 2.55 -1.25
N VAL A 590 -13.04 2.64 -2.57
CA VAL A 590 -11.90 2.53 -3.47
C VAL A 590 -11.25 3.89 -3.59
N MET A 591 -9.98 3.98 -3.19
CA MET A 591 -9.20 5.22 -3.13
C MET A 591 -8.13 5.20 -4.22
N ARG A 592 -7.79 6.37 -4.77
CA ARG A 592 -6.64 6.51 -5.65
C ARG A 592 -5.43 6.94 -4.82
N SER A 593 -4.50 6.03 -4.59
CA SER A 593 -3.24 6.24 -3.87
C SER A 593 -2.06 5.99 -4.81
N PRO A 594 -1.66 6.98 -5.63
CA PRO A 594 -0.57 6.82 -6.59
C PRO A 594 0.80 6.85 -5.94
N ASP A 595 1.83 6.51 -6.70
CA ASP A 595 3.23 6.61 -6.28
C ASP A 595 3.59 8.07 -5.93
N ILE A 596 4.54 8.25 -5.00
CA ILE A 596 5.01 9.57 -4.54
C ILE A 596 5.39 10.50 -5.71
N SER A 597 5.85 9.96 -6.82
CA SER A 597 6.23 10.72 -8.01
C SER A 597 5.08 11.52 -8.63
N GLU A 598 3.84 11.17 -8.35
CA GLU A 598 2.66 11.91 -8.80
C GLU A 598 2.19 13.00 -7.82
N TRP A 599 2.90 13.21 -6.71
CA TRP A 599 2.53 14.16 -5.66
C TRP A 599 3.43 15.38 -5.65
N LEU A 600 2.91 16.52 -5.16
CA LEU A 600 3.72 17.70 -4.85
C LEU A 600 4.83 17.38 -3.84
N PHE A 601 4.59 16.40 -2.95
CA PHE A 601 5.58 15.93 -2.00
C PHE A 601 6.86 15.42 -2.66
N ASN A 602 6.79 14.82 -3.85
CA ASN A 602 7.98 14.39 -4.58
C ASN A 602 8.93 15.55 -4.84
N ARG A 603 8.39 16.71 -5.22
CA ARG A 603 9.16 17.92 -5.45
C ARG A 603 9.63 18.54 -4.13
N MET A 604 8.77 18.59 -3.10
CA MET A 604 9.13 19.09 -1.76
C MET A 604 10.26 18.27 -1.12
N LEU A 605 10.26 16.96 -1.31
CA LEU A 605 11.30 16.05 -0.85
C LEU A 605 12.57 16.14 -1.70
N GLY A 606 12.56 16.87 -2.82
CA GLY A 606 13.70 16.92 -3.74
C GLY A 606 14.08 15.54 -4.29
N LEU A 607 13.13 14.62 -4.32
CA LEU A 607 13.31 13.35 -5.00
C LEU A 607 13.30 13.66 -6.48
N GLY A 608 14.47 13.71 -7.12
CA GLY A 608 14.63 14.05 -8.52
C GLY A 608 13.57 13.32 -9.35
N SER A 609 12.95 13.99 -10.28
CA SER A 609 12.04 13.33 -11.21
C SER A 609 12.85 12.19 -11.83
N LYS A 610 12.58 10.93 -11.46
CA LYS A 610 12.87 9.84 -12.40
C LYS A 610 12.25 10.34 -13.67
N GLN A 611 13.10 10.60 -14.68
CA GLN A 611 12.66 11.10 -15.96
C GLN A 611 11.42 10.31 -16.34
N HIS A 612 10.24 10.94 -16.26
CA HIS A 612 9.01 10.21 -16.49
C HIS A 612 8.95 9.87 -17.97
N LYS A 613 9.14 8.62 -18.29
CA LYS A 613 8.76 8.10 -19.59
C LYS A 613 7.26 8.30 -19.72
N LEU A 614 6.86 9.32 -20.47
CA LEU A 614 5.46 9.68 -20.66
C LEU A 614 4.78 8.75 -21.65
N ALA A 615 5.52 8.27 -22.64
CA ALA A 615 5.06 7.34 -23.65
C ALA A 615 6.24 6.62 -24.33
N TYR A 616 5.92 5.51 -24.95
CA TYR A 616 6.81 4.87 -25.91
C TYR A 616 6.37 5.25 -27.33
N ALA A 617 7.35 5.38 -28.21
CA ALA A 617 7.11 5.67 -29.61
C ALA A 617 7.94 4.72 -30.50
N SER A 618 7.44 4.48 -31.69
CA SER A 618 8.15 3.84 -32.78
C SER A 618 8.17 4.78 -33.96
N ILE A 619 9.27 4.81 -34.69
CA ILE A 619 9.40 5.59 -35.92
C ILE A 619 9.62 4.66 -37.08
N THR A 620 8.96 4.92 -38.20
CA THR A 620 9.21 4.28 -39.49
C THR A 620 9.98 5.23 -40.36
N LEU A 621 11.12 4.76 -40.89
CA LEU A 621 11.98 5.53 -41.79
C LEU A 621 11.75 5.00 -43.23
N ASP A 622 11.36 5.89 -44.13
CA ASP A 622 11.14 5.63 -45.55
C ASP A 622 10.25 4.40 -45.84
N ASP A 623 9.27 4.13 -44.96
CA ASP A 623 8.41 2.93 -45.01
C ASP A 623 9.15 1.57 -45.14
N ALA A 624 10.44 1.59 -44.84
CA ALA A 624 11.34 0.43 -45.03
C ALA A 624 11.97 -0.06 -43.70
N PHE A 625 12.08 0.79 -42.68
CA PHE A 625 12.76 0.44 -41.44
C PHE A 625 12.03 1.03 -40.20
N VAL A 626 11.75 0.17 -39.24
CA VAL A 626 11.06 0.59 -38.00
C VAL A 626 12.03 0.52 -36.81
N VAL A 627 12.12 1.61 -36.06
CA VAL A 627 12.84 1.68 -34.79
C VAL A 627 11.83 1.73 -33.65
N HIS A 628 11.81 0.68 -32.84
CA HIS A 628 10.96 0.60 -31.65
C HIS A 628 11.70 1.05 -30.38
N GLY A 629 10.95 1.39 -29.33
CA GLY A 629 11.50 1.62 -28.00
C GLY A 629 12.04 3.04 -27.76
N LEU A 630 11.71 4.01 -28.61
CA LEU A 630 11.93 5.40 -28.28
C LEU A 630 11.05 5.77 -27.09
N SER A 631 11.60 6.57 -26.18
CA SER A 631 10.87 6.98 -24.96
C SER A 631 10.72 8.50 -24.95
N ILE A 632 9.49 8.99 -24.80
CA ILE A 632 9.20 10.40 -24.58
C ILE A 632 9.32 10.67 -23.10
N ILE A 633 10.20 11.58 -22.75
CA ILE A 633 10.59 11.86 -21.37
C ILE A 633 10.33 13.35 -21.10
N ASN A 634 9.72 13.63 -19.94
CA ASN A 634 9.62 15.01 -19.45
C ASN A 634 10.88 15.32 -18.64
N GLY A 635 11.78 16.07 -19.22
CA GLY A 635 13.01 16.53 -18.58
C GLY A 635 12.87 17.95 -18.00
N ARG A 636 13.97 18.45 -17.42
CA ARG A 636 14.02 19.80 -16.80
C ARG A 636 13.75 20.94 -17.79
N GLU A 637 14.20 20.80 -19.03
CA GLU A 637 14.03 21.79 -20.10
C GLU A 637 12.78 21.52 -20.97
N GLY A 638 11.97 20.51 -20.62
CA GLY A 638 10.76 20.13 -21.36
C GLY A 638 10.83 18.71 -21.92
N LEU A 639 9.91 18.43 -22.85
CA LEU A 639 9.82 17.10 -23.46
C LEU A 639 11.01 16.84 -24.38
N PHE A 640 11.65 15.69 -24.19
CA PHE A 640 12.69 15.19 -25.11
C PHE A 640 12.50 13.70 -25.41
N VAL A 641 13.11 13.23 -26.49
CA VAL A 641 13.05 11.84 -26.93
C VAL A 641 14.38 11.13 -26.61
N SER A 642 14.31 10.09 -25.81
CA SER A 642 15.42 9.17 -25.59
C SER A 642 15.39 8.06 -26.63
N MET A 643 16.53 7.77 -27.22
CA MET A 643 16.69 6.67 -28.15
C MET A 643 16.62 5.31 -27.40
N PRO A 644 16.35 4.20 -28.12
CA PRO A 644 16.35 2.87 -27.51
C PRO A 644 17.70 2.53 -26.88
N GLN A 645 17.71 2.06 -25.64
CA GLN A 645 18.93 1.80 -24.88
C GLN A 645 18.97 0.38 -24.35
N GLN A 646 20.17 -0.18 -24.32
CA GLN A 646 20.48 -1.44 -23.65
C GLN A 646 21.43 -1.17 -22.48
N SER A 647 21.17 -1.81 -21.33
CA SER A 647 22.06 -1.73 -20.17
C SER A 647 23.14 -2.81 -20.25
N TYR A 648 24.36 -2.47 -19.88
CA TYR A 648 25.47 -3.42 -19.73
C TYR A 648 26.26 -3.05 -18.47
N VAL A 649 27.02 -4.04 -17.95
CA VAL A 649 27.87 -3.84 -16.79
C VAL A 649 29.30 -3.70 -17.34
N ASP A 650 29.99 -2.62 -16.96
CA ASP A 650 31.36 -2.37 -17.41
C ASP A 650 32.39 -3.21 -16.61
N SER A 651 33.68 -3.07 -16.98
CA SER A 651 34.78 -3.79 -16.33
C SER A 651 35.02 -3.40 -14.86
N GLU A 652 34.36 -2.32 -14.37
CA GLU A 652 34.45 -1.84 -13.01
C GLU A 652 33.21 -2.23 -12.17
N GLY A 653 32.27 -2.99 -12.77
CA GLY A 653 31.03 -3.46 -12.11
C GLY A 653 29.90 -2.41 -12.12
N GLU A 654 30.06 -1.30 -12.82
CA GLU A 654 29.03 -0.26 -12.91
C GLU A 654 28.05 -0.52 -14.06
N LYS A 655 26.76 -0.34 -13.79
CA LYS A 655 25.71 -0.48 -14.80
C LYS A 655 25.66 0.75 -15.70
N LYS A 656 26.03 0.60 -16.97
CA LYS A 656 26.01 1.65 -17.99
C LYS A 656 24.93 1.38 -19.04
N TYR A 657 24.55 2.43 -19.76
CA TYR A 657 23.53 2.36 -20.81
C TYR A 657 24.16 2.81 -22.13
N SER A 658 23.83 2.10 -23.21
CA SER A 658 24.24 2.45 -24.57
C SER A 658 23.03 2.47 -25.48
N ASP A 659 22.96 3.48 -26.35
CA ASP A 659 21.88 3.56 -27.34
C ASP A 659 22.04 2.39 -28.34
N THR A 660 21.00 1.59 -28.54
CA THR A 660 20.97 0.48 -29.50
C THR A 660 20.68 0.95 -30.92
N ALA A 661 20.04 2.09 -31.07
CA ALA A 661 19.83 2.76 -32.33
C ALA A 661 19.91 4.29 -32.09
N PHE A 662 20.72 5.00 -32.86
CA PHE A 662 20.91 6.42 -32.68
C PHE A 662 21.16 7.13 -34.03
N PRO A 663 20.68 8.38 -34.19
CA PRO A 663 20.92 9.20 -35.35
C PRO A 663 22.40 9.58 -35.46
N LEU A 664 22.96 9.52 -36.68
CA LEU A 664 24.37 9.84 -36.94
C LEU A 664 24.66 11.36 -36.96
N SER A 665 23.62 12.20 -37.05
CA SER A 665 23.77 13.66 -37.01
C SER A 665 22.85 14.28 -35.98
N LYS A 666 23.23 15.44 -35.45
CA LYS A 666 22.42 16.23 -34.54
C LYS A 666 21.10 16.69 -35.17
N ASP A 667 21.14 17.10 -36.42
CA ASP A 667 19.97 17.58 -37.16
C ASP A 667 18.93 16.49 -37.33
N LEU A 668 19.35 15.25 -37.58
CA LEU A 668 18.45 14.10 -37.66
C LEU A 668 17.86 13.77 -36.28
N ARG A 669 18.64 13.87 -35.21
CA ARG A 669 18.16 13.67 -33.84
C ARG A 669 17.09 14.68 -33.45
N ASP A 670 17.33 15.94 -33.78
CA ASP A 670 16.40 17.06 -33.49
C ASP A 670 15.13 16.90 -34.33
N SER A 671 15.25 16.47 -35.59
CA SER A 671 14.13 16.19 -36.48
C SER A 671 13.25 15.07 -35.94
N ILE A 672 13.83 13.91 -35.59
CA ILE A 672 13.12 12.78 -34.97
C ILE A 672 12.42 13.23 -33.69
N SER A 673 13.13 13.95 -32.82
CA SER A 673 12.57 14.44 -31.55
C SER A 673 11.35 15.34 -31.79
N SER A 674 11.45 16.26 -32.74
CA SER A 674 10.37 17.19 -33.07
C SER A 674 9.13 16.47 -33.60
N VAL A 675 9.29 15.50 -34.48
CA VAL A 675 8.19 14.71 -35.05
C VAL A 675 7.50 13.86 -33.99
N VAL A 676 8.28 13.16 -33.17
CA VAL A 676 7.74 12.29 -32.09
C VAL A 676 6.99 13.12 -31.02
N ILE A 677 7.56 14.26 -30.60
CA ILE A 677 6.88 15.15 -29.62
C ILE A 677 5.61 15.76 -30.22
N LYS A 678 5.61 16.11 -31.51
CA LYS A 678 4.43 16.65 -32.18
C LYS A 678 3.30 15.60 -32.23
N ALA A 679 3.62 14.37 -32.62
CA ALA A 679 2.66 13.27 -32.64
C ALA A 679 2.10 12.97 -31.23
N TYR A 680 2.95 12.97 -30.21
CA TYR A 680 2.54 12.81 -28.79
C TYR A 680 1.55 13.90 -28.36
N ARG A 681 1.86 15.17 -28.63
CA ARG A 681 0.98 16.29 -28.30
C ARG A 681 -0.35 16.22 -29.04
N GLN A 682 -0.34 15.77 -30.27
CA GLN A 682 -1.56 15.54 -31.05
C GLN A 682 -2.42 14.44 -30.43
N LYS A 683 -1.83 13.32 -30.08
CA LYS A 683 -2.52 12.19 -29.42
C LYS A 683 -3.16 12.58 -28.08
N ILE A 684 -2.46 13.41 -27.28
CA ILE A 684 -3.04 13.94 -26.03
C ILE A 684 -4.26 14.84 -26.31
N ARG A 685 -4.19 15.69 -27.35
CA ARG A 685 -5.31 16.56 -27.73
C ARG A 685 -6.51 15.75 -28.24
N GLU A 686 -6.28 14.72 -29.02
CA GLU A 686 -7.30 13.79 -29.49
C GLU A 686 -7.98 13.08 -28.31
N ASN A 687 -7.20 12.50 -27.39
CA ASN A 687 -7.72 11.87 -26.17
C ASN A 687 -8.45 12.87 -25.25
N ALA A 688 -8.01 14.13 -25.17
CA ALA A 688 -8.70 15.17 -24.41
C ALA A 688 -10.01 15.62 -25.08
N ALA A 689 -10.06 15.65 -26.43
CA ALA A 689 -11.26 15.95 -27.18
C ALA A 689 -12.29 14.80 -27.08
N GLU A 690 -11.84 13.55 -27.14
CA GLU A 690 -12.69 12.37 -26.90
C GLU A 690 -13.26 12.37 -25.49
N ASN A 691 -12.48 12.72 -24.48
CA ASN A 691 -12.95 12.85 -23.09
C ASN A 691 -13.90 14.04 -22.87
N THR A 692 -13.85 15.07 -23.73
CA THR A 692 -14.78 16.22 -23.65
C THR A 692 -16.07 15.93 -24.41
N ALA A 693 -16.00 15.16 -25.48
CA ALA A 693 -17.17 14.70 -26.24
C ALA A 693 -17.99 13.63 -25.51
N THR A 694 -17.35 12.89 -24.56
CA THR A 694 -18.02 11.86 -23.74
C THR A 694 -18.68 12.38 -22.47
N ASN A 695 -18.60 13.70 -22.18
CA ASN A 695 -19.32 14.32 -21.07
C ASN A 695 -20.78 14.67 -21.38
N THR A 696 -21.27 14.31 -22.58
CA THR A 696 -22.70 14.29 -22.90
C THR A 696 -23.14 12.84 -23.13
N ALA A 697 -23.54 12.16 -22.03
CA ALA A 697 -24.08 10.81 -21.91
C ALA A 697 -23.06 9.65 -22.16
N PRO A 698 -23.01 8.63 -21.29
CA PRO A 698 -22.05 7.55 -21.43
C PRO A 698 -22.52 6.54 -22.49
N ASP A 699 -21.86 6.54 -23.63
CA ASP A 699 -21.96 5.45 -24.60
C ASP A 699 -20.72 4.56 -24.47
N TYR A 700 -20.87 3.39 -23.82
CA TYR A 700 -19.82 2.39 -23.70
C TYR A 700 -19.86 1.45 -24.92
N GLY A 701 -19.12 1.79 -25.97
CA GLY A 701 -18.89 0.94 -27.11
C GLY A 701 -17.40 0.83 -27.45
N ASN A 702 -16.84 -0.35 -27.22
CA ASN A 702 -15.62 -0.93 -27.81
C ASN A 702 -14.42 -0.01 -28.06
N ALA A 703 -13.50 0.02 -27.08
CA ALA A 703 -12.08 0.23 -27.39
C ALA A 703 -11.53 -1.08 -28.03
N PRO A 704 -10.79 -1.02 -29.12
CA PRO A 704 -10.10 -2.20 -29.64
C PRO A 704 -9.04 -2.64 -28.63
N THR A 705 -9.08 -3.91 -28.28
CA THR A 705 -8.00 -4.59 -27.54
C THR A 705 -6.70 -4.40 -28.30
N PRO A 706 -5.60 -3.99 -27.66
CA PRO A 706 -4.29 -4.10 -28.29
C PRO A 706 -4.04 -5.56 -28.57
N THR A 707 -3.75 -5.90 -29.81
CA THR A 707 -3.27 -7.22 -30.19
C THR A 707 -1.87 -7.40 -29.59
N ASP A 708 -1.55 -8.64 -29.15
CA ASP A 708 -0.29 -9.08 -28.53
C ASP A 708 0.99 -8.82 -29.36
N ALA A 709 0.91 -8.05 -30.44
CA ALA A 709 2.02 -7.74 -31.34
C ALA A 709 2.87 -6.54 -30.89
N ASP A 710 2.44 -5.72 -29.90
CA ASP A 710 3.10 -4.47 -29.52
C ASP A 710 3.82 -4.51 -28.15
N ALA A 711 3.88 -5.67 -27.47
CA ALA A 711 4.68 -5.84 -26.26
C ALA A 711 6.10 -6.25 -26.65
N PRO A 712 7.15 -5.60 -26.11
CA PRO A 712 8.52 -6.09 -26.28
C PRO A 712 8.64 -7.46 -25.62
N PRO A 713 9.42 -8.41 -26.20
CA PRO A 713 9.57 -9.74 -25.64
C PRO A 713 10.13 -9.66 -24.21
N GLU A 714 9.44 -10.30 -23.29
CA GLU A 714 9.99 -10.62 -21.97
C GLU A 714 11.21 -11.50 -22.17
N ASN A 715 12.39 -11.00 -21.83
CA ASN A 715 13.57 -11.84 -21.68
C ASN A 715 13.37 -12.74 -20.45
N SER A 716 12.79 -13.90 -20.66
CA SER A 716 12.99 -15.06 -19.79
C SER A 716 14.38 -15.58 -20.12
N ASP A 717 15.27 -15.47 -19.18
CA ASP A 717 16.42 -16.35 -18.90
C ASP A 717 17.53 -15.52 -18.25
N TYR A 718 17.49 -15.40 -16.95
CA TYR A 718 18.69 -15.27 -16.15
C TYR A 718 18.65 -16.33 -15.06
N ASP A 719 19.33 -17.43 -15.33
CA ASP A 719 19.85 -18.35 -14.33
C ASP A 719 20.70 -17.56 -13.33
N MET A 720 20.28 -17.53 -12.09
CA MET A 720 21.09 -17.08 -10.98
C MET A 720 22.02 -18.24 -10.60
N PRO A 721 23.33 -18.05 -10.51
CA PRO A 721 24.19 -19.04 -9.89
C PRO A 721 23.93 -19.10 -8.39
N GLU A 722 23.85 -20.32 -7.86
CA GLU A 722 23.76 -20.61 -6.43
C GLU A 722 24.95 -20.02 -5.66
N PRO A 723 24.74 -19.52 -4.44
CA PRO A 723 25.82 -19.05 -3.58
C PRO A 723 26.57 -20.23 -2.98
N PHE A 724 27.88 -20.16 -3.08
CA PHE A 724 28.79 -20.94 -2.23
C PHE A 724 28.82 -20.36 -0.81
#